data_eedc55fd7906cd5b8b92271312afa6f2
#
_entry.id   eedc55fd7906cd5b8b92271312afa6f2
#
_cell.length_a   1.000
_cell.length_b   1.000
_cell.length_c   1.000
_cell.angle_alpha   90.00
_cell.angle_beta   90.00
_cell.angle_gamma   90.00
#
_symmetry.space_group_name_H-M   'P 1'
#
loop_
_entity.id
_entity.type
_entity.pdbx_description
1 polymer ?
#
loop_
_entity_poly.entity_id
_entity_poly.type
_entity_poly.pdbx_seq_one_letter_code
_entity_poly.pdbx_strand_id
1 'polypeptide(L)'
;MIKRIISLAVMAVCIAAPASLKADEGMWLPMFIKRLNYVDMQKQGLQLTPEEIYDLNNSSLKDAVPIFGGGCSSEVVSDKGLLLTNHHCGFSAIAALSTPEANYLQNGYWASSMEEELPAPGLAVQFFVRMEDVTNEINAVILPNMTEDQRYAAIQKKAREIEAAAGEKGKYSAQVKSFYSGNEHYLFVYQVFRDVRLVGTPPQSIGKFGGETDNWMWPRHTCDFSMFRIYADKNNNPAPYSKDNVPYRPKKFLKLNIGEKNQGDFAFIMGYPGTTQRYLTSWGIDYLVQTEYPAFVDARDRKLEIMREAMASDPVIRLNYANTFASVSNYWKNRIGMINALTKNKTADSKREVEAEVAKWIDADPARKAVYGEVFPTMQRYYNDTKDATAAIQYLSQAGLQGSSLASFAYMAARQAGALKDRLVKGIDDTYKRIDIATEKKLCSELMKHIVANVPEALLPEALKSEIKKAGSVDALATQIENSIIFDKEAFASAIKNNPDSIKDDIVVKVMQAYSDQVRKLQGQNKALKNEFDKANRLYHAALLKTYEGRKVFYPDANFTMRVTYGQILPYDPKDGVTYHYETTLNGVAQKYKKGDIEFDAPQKLLDLHAARDYGRYANDKGELVACFLANLDITGGNSGSPVINGRGELIGIAFDGNWEAMSGDIEFEPNLQRTISVDIRYVLFIIDKFAGAQNIIDELTIVDVPSSTPLDPKAKVVTKEKKGKRK
;
A
#
# COMPACT_ATOMS: atom_id res chain seq x y z
N MET A 1 -11.54 12.33 63.29
CA MET A 1 -10.55 11.44 62.63
C MET A 1 -11.16 10.69 61.45
N ILE A 2 -12.31 10.09 61.53
CA ILE A 2 -12.97 9.31 60.48
C ILE A 2 -13.27 10.11 59.18
N LYS A 3 -13.70 11.38 59.27
CA LYS A 3 -13.95 12.24 58.09
C LYS A 3 -12.68 12.62 57.29
N ARG A 4 -11.50 12.64 57.89
CA ARG A 4 -10.23 12.89 57.21
C ARG A 4 -9.68 11.63 56.49
N ILE A 5 -10.01 10.45 57.01
CA ILE A 5 -9.61 9.17 56.39
C ILE A 5 -10.45 8.91 55.11
N ILE A 6 -11.75 9.27 55.13
CA ILE A 6 -12.63 9.14 53.98
C ILE A 6 -12.22 10.13 52.86
N SER A 7 -11.82 11.37 53.21
CA SER A 7 -11.32 12.34 52.20
C SER A 7 -9.98 11.91 51.56
N LEU A 8 -9.10 11.25 52.31
CA LEU A 8 -7.86 10.70 51.76
C LEU A 8 -8.08 9.43 50.89
N ALA A 9 -9.05 8.59 51.24
CA ALA A 9 -9.43 7.41 50.44
C ALA A 9 -10.12 7.80 49.13
N VAL A 10 -10.95 8.85 49.12
CA VAL A 10 -11.57 9.39 47.91
C VAL A 10 -10.54 10.09 47.00
N MET A 11 -9.53 10.77 47.60
CA MET A 11 -8.45 11.38 46.81
C MET A 11 -7.45 10.35 46.24
N ALA A 12 -7.28 9.18 46.89
CA ALA A 12 -6.45 8.09 46.41
C ALA A 12 -7.13 7.27 45.27
N VAL A 13 -8.48 7.23 45.24
CA VAL A 13 -9.23 6.54 44.17
C VAL A 13 -9.31 7.39 42.90
N CYS A 14 -9.20 8.71 42.96
CA CYS A 14 -9.18 9.58 41.78
C CYS A 14 -7.81 9.63 41.06
N ILE A 15 -6.75 9.01 41.60
CA ILE A 15 -5.40 9.02 41.00
C ILE A 15 -5.12 7.72 40.22
N ALA A 16 -6.02 6.73 40.27
CA ALA A 16 -5.88 5.45 39.57
C ALA A 16 -6.90 5.25 38.43
N ALA A 17 -7.29 6.32 37.75
CA ALA A 17 -7.80 6.15 36.41
C ALA A 17 -6.59 5.73 35.56
N PRO A 18 -6.59 4.54 34.90
CA PRO A 18 -5.55 4.24 33.94
C PRO A 18 -5.60 5.38 32.92
N ALA A 19 -4.51 6.15 32.79
CA ALA A 19 -4.34 6.99 31.64
C ALA A 19 -4.49 6.02 30.45
N SER A 20 -5.56 6.13 29.70
CA SER A 20 -5.70 5.38 28.46
C SER A 20 -4.48 5.78 27.63
N LEU A 21 -3.54 4.86 27.47
CA LEU A 21 -2.41 5.02 26.58
C LEU A 21 -3.02 5.13 25.17
N LYS A 22 -3.21 6.37 24.73
CA LYS A 22 -3.66 6.62 23.36
C LYS A 22 -2.48 6.25 22.46
N ALA A 23 -2.75 5.40 21.46
CA ALA A 23 -1.83 5.27 20.36
C ALA A 23 -1.54 6.66 19.81
N ASP A 24 -0.28 6.96 19.56
CA ASP A 24 0.06 8.22 18.92
C ASP A 24 -0.25 8.07 17.42
N GLU A 25 -1.25 8.82 16.99
CA GLU A 25 -1.54 9.04 15.58
C GLU A 25 -0.29 9.58 14.88
N GLY A 26 0.06 9.00 13.73
CA GLY A 26 1.02 9.62 12.83
C GLY A 26 2.05 8.69 12.21
N MET A 27 2.42 9.05 10.98
CA MET A 27 3.50 8.46 10.19
C MET A 27 4.66 9.44 10.16
N TRP A 28 5.52 9.37 11.19
CA TRP A 28 6.52 10.36 11.51
C TRP A 28 7.77 10.25 10.64
N LEU A 29 8.36 11.38 10.25
CA LEU A 29 9.65 11.39 9.56
C LEU A 29 10.76 10.97 10.53
N PRO A 30 11.61 9.99 10.19
CA PRO A 30 12.62 9.44 11.11
C PRO A 30 13.59 10.49 11.66
N MET A 31 13.95 11.48 10.87
CA MET A 31 14.88 12.54 11.29
C MET A 31 14.37 13.41 12.44
N PHE A 32 13.05 13.44 12.65
CA PHE A 32 12.45 14.25 13.71
C PHE A 32 12.10 13.48 14.98
N ILE A 33 12.26 12.15 15.01
CA ILE A 33 11.90 11.27 16.14
C ILE A 33 12.52 11.77 17.44
N LYS A 34 13.81 12.07 17.44
CA LYS A 34 14.53 12.57 18.62
C LYS A 34 13.86 13.78 19.27
N ARG A 35 13.31 14.68 18.45
CA ARG A 35 12.71 15.92 18.89
C ARG A 35 11.23 15.77 19.27
N LEU A 36 10.50 14.91 18.55
CA LEU A 36 9.04 14.90 18.62
C LEU A 36 8.47 13.76 19.45
N ASN A 37 8.97 12.54 19.27
CA ASN A 37 8.28 11.34 19.73
C ASN A 37 9.11 10.48 20.72
N TYR A 38 10.42 10.66 20.77
CA TYR A 38 11.32 9.76 21.49
C TYR A 38 10.94 9.52 22.95
N VAL A 39 10.61 10.58 23.68
CA VAL A 39 10.24 10.48 25.11
C VAL A 39 8.96 9.67 25.29
N ASP A 40 8.02 9.80 24.37
CA ASP A 40 6.77 9.05 24.42
C ASP A 40 7.00 7.59 24.04
N MET A 41 7.74 7.31 22.99
CA MET A 41 8.14 5.96 22.61
C MET A 41 8.88 5.22 23.75
N GLN A 42 9.76 5.92 24.50
CA GLN A 42 10.42 5.34 25.69
C GLN A 42 9.44 4.97 26.80
N LYS A 43 8.45 5.84 27.08
CA LYS A 43 7.40 5.55 28.07
C LYS A 43 6.58 4.32 27.70
N GLN A 44 6.39 4.09 26.40
CA GLN A 44 5.65 2.94 25.89
C GLN A 44 6.50 1.67 25.80
N GLY A 45 7.83 1.74 25.92
CA GLY A 45 8.70 0.58 25.97
C GLY A 45 9.87 0.55 24.97
N LEU A 46 10.11 1.63 24.22
CA LEU A 46 11.31 1.74 23.39
C LEU A 46 12.57 1.76 24.23
N GLN A 47 13.54 0.94 23.87
CA GLN A 47 14.84 0.80 24.57
C GLN A 47 16.03 1.26 23.72
N LEU A 48 15.80 1.58 22.44
CA LEU A 48 16.82 2.07 21.53
C LEU A 48 17.03 3.58 21.69
N THR A 49 18.20 4.05 21.33
CA THR A 49 18.48 5.49 21.18
C THR A 49 17.91 6.00 19.83
N PRO A 50 17.69 7.32 19.68
CA PRO A 50 17.29 7.88 18.39
C PRO A 50 18.28 7.59 17.27
N GLU A 51 19.56 7.55 17.57
CA GLU A 51 20.66 7.30 16.63
C GLU A 51 20.67 5.83 16.16
N GLU A 52 20.25 4.88 17.01
CA GLU A 52 20.08 3.48 16.60
C GLU A 52 18.90 3.29 15.65
N ILE A 53 17.88 4.16 15.73
CA ILE A 53 16.73 4.16 14.82
C ILE A 53 17.11 4.85 13.50
N TYR A 54 17.65 6.06 13.59
CA TYR A 54 18.00 6.89 12.44
C TYR A 54 19.29 7.68 12.64
N ASP A 55 20.29 7.35 11.85
CA ASP A 55 21.57 8.09 11.77
C ASP A 55 22.02 8.18 10.30
N LEU A 56 22.56 9.34 9.90
CA LEU A 56 23.07 9.54 8.54
C LEU A 56 24.51 9.05 8.37
N ASN A 57 25.30 9.12 9.42
CA ASN A 57 26.74 8.87 9.39
C ASN A 57 27.07 7.44 9.87
N ASN A 58 26.24 6.87 10.74
CA ASN A 58 26.44 5.56 11.32
C ASN A 58 25.34 4.60 10.87
N SER A 59 25.59 3.31 11.00
CA SER A 59 24.59 2.26 10.76
C SER A 59 23.45 2.36 11.77
N SER A 60 22.21 2.36 11.27
CA SER A 60 21.00 2.41 12.08
C SER A 60 19.91 1.53 11.50
N LEU A 61 18.74 1.42 12.12
CA LEU A 61 17.66 0.57 11.64
C LEU A 61 17.19 0.95 10.23
N LYS A 62 17.29 2.24 9.83
CA LYS A 62 16.94 2.67 8.46
C LYS A 62 17.70 1.91 7.37
N ASP A 63 18.93 1.43 7.66
CA ASP A 63 19.75 0.70 6.70
C ASP A 63 19.34 -0.77 6.56
N ALA A 64 18.38 -1.24 7.38
CA ALA A 64 17.81 -2.58 7.28
C ALA A 64 16.43 -2.60 6.61
N VAL A 65 15.84 -1.42 6.26
CA VAL A 65 14.47 -1.33 5.75
C VAL A 65 14.46 -0.65 4.38
N PRO A 66 14.63 -1.42 3.29
CA PRO A 66 14.56 -0.87 1.93
C PRO A 66 13.14 -0.92 1.35
N ILE A 67 12.90 -0.12 0.29
CA ILE A 67 11.76 -0.23 -0.60
C ILE A 67 11.92 -1.49 -1.46
N PHE A 68 10.84 -2.25 -1.62
CA PHE A 68 10.76 -3.45 -2.45
C PHE A 68 9.84 -3.23 -3.65
N GLY A 69 10.36 -3.45 -4.87
CA GLY A 69 9.58 -3.43 -6.11
C GLY A 69 8.88 -2.11 -6.45
N GLY A 70 9.16 -1.04 -5.71
CA GLY A 70 8.58 0.29 -5.93
C GLY A 70 7.16 0.51 -5.36
N GLY A 71 6.61 -0.45 -4.61
CA GLY A 71 5.26 -0.35 -4.04
C GLY A 71 5.11 -0.92 -2.63
N CYS A 72 6.13 -1.61 -2.12
CA CYS A 72 6.14 -2.25 -0.80
C CYS A 72 7.38 -1.87 -0.01
N SER A 73 7.35 -2.21 1.27
CA SER A 73 8.52 -2.22 2.16
C SER A 73 9.10 -3.63 2.27
N SER A 74 10.28 -3.74 2.83
CA SER A 74 10.95 -5.01 3.15
C SER A 74 11.96 -4.81 4.25
N GLU A 75 12.52 -5.91 4.78
CA GLU A 75 13.60 -5.89 5.76
C GLU A 75 14.72 -6.85 5.43
N VAL A 76 15.94 -6.41 5.69
CA VAL A 76 17.14 -7.24 5.61
C VAL A 76 17.28 -8.03 6.90
N VAL A 77 17.42 -9.37 6.81
CA VAL A 77 17.42 -10.28 7.97
C VAL A 77 18.69 -11.12 8.12
N SER A 78 19.68 -10.90 7.24
CA SER A 78 21.00 -11.56 7.37
C SER A 78 22.16 -10.66 6.95
N ASP A 79 23.36 -11.01 7.31
CA ASP A 79 24.60 -10.36 6.88
C ASP A 79 24.97 -10.63 5.41
N LYS A 80 24.16 -11.45 4.72
CA LYS A 80 24.31 -11.81 3.30
C LYS A 80 23.16 -11.28 2.43
N GLY A 81 22.50 -10.21 2.86
CA GLY A 81 21.49 -9.52 2.06
C GLY A 81 20.20 -10.27 1.84
N LEU A 82 19.86 -11.23 2.72
CA LEU A 82 18.57 -11.90 2.69
C LEU A 82 17.48 -10.94 3.11
N LEU A 83 16.40 -10.88 2.33
CA LEU A 83 15.23 -10.00 2.52
C LEU A 83 13.99 -10.81 2.87
N LEU A 84 13.18 -10.25 3.77
CA LEU A 84 11.78 -10.61 3.95
C LEU A 84 10.87 -9.49 3.41
N THR A 85 9.74 -9.88 2.86
CA THR A 85 8.60 -9.01 2.49
C THR A 85 7.34 -9.86 2.43
N ASN A 86 6.18 -9.26 2.11
CA ASN A 86 4.97 -10.05 1.95
C ASN A 86 4.97 -10.95 0.70
N HIS A 87 4.18 -12.02 0.74
CA HIS A 87 3.89 -12.85 -0.43
C HIS A 87 3.22 -12.04 -1.54
N HIS A 88 2.22 -11.22 -1.19
CA HIS A 88 1.55 -10.37 -2.16
C HIS A 88 2.47 -9.30 -2.78
N CYS A 89 3.51 -8.83 -2.08
CA CYS A 89 4.54 -7.94 -2.62
C CYS A 89 5.44 -8.65 -3.63
N GLY A 90 5.79 -9.91 -3.37
CA GLY A 90 6.57 -10.76 -4.26
C GLY A 90 5.78 -11.36 -5.42
N PHE A 91 4.44 -11.30 -5.38
CA PHE A 91 3.53 -12.02 -6.27
C PHE A 91 3.89 -11.88 -7.76
N SER A 92 4.06 -10.67 -8.25
CA SER A 92 4.35 -10.43 -9.67
C SER A 92 5.70 -11.02 -10.10
N ALA A 93 6.72 -10.95 -9.24
CA ALA A 93 8.04 -11.52 -9.53
C ALA A 93 7.98 -13.06 -9.51
N ILE A 94 7.29 -13.65 -8.51
CA ILE A 94 7.11 -15.10 -8.40
C ILE A 94 6.29 -15.64 -9.59
N ALA A 95 5.22 -14.94 -9.96
CA ALA A 95 4.38 -15.30 -11.10
C ALA A 95 5.16 -15.25 -12.44
N ALA A 96 6.04 -14.23 -12.60
CA ALA A 96 6.88 -14.11 -13.78
C ALA A 96 7.96 -15.21 -13.92
N LEU A 97 8.36 -15.81 -12.79
CA LEU A 97 9.28 -16.95 -12.74
C LEU A 97 8.57 -18.30 -12.88
N SER A 98 7.25 -18.34 -12.71
CA SER A 98 6.46 -19.57 -12.77
C SER A 98 6.18 -19.98 -14.21
N THR A 99 6.22 -21.31 -14.47
CA THR A 99 5.77 -21.94 -15.71
C THR A 99 4.71 -23.01 -15.40
N PRO A 100 4.01 -23.56 -16.39
CA PRO A 100 3.10 -24.68 -16.15
C PRO A 100 3.75 -25.89 -15.49
N GLU A 101 5.04 -26.15 -15.80
CA GLU A 101 5.83 -27.26 -15.28
C GLU A 101 6.44 -26.95 -13.89
N ALA A 102 6.70 -25.68 -13.61
CA ALA A 102 7.30 -25.19 -12.36
C ALA A 102 6.51 -23.99 -11.84
N ASN A 103 5.30 -24.25 -11.33
CA ASN A 103 4.41 -23.23 -10.81
C ASN A 103 4.79 -22.86 -9.37
N TYR A 104 5.79 -21.97 -9.24
CA TYR A 104 6.31 -21.53 -7.93
C TYR A 104 5.26 -20.75 -7.12
N LEU A 105 4.36 -20.06 -7.80
CA LEU A 105 3.28 -19.35 -7.11
C LEU A 105 2.30 -20.31 -6.42
N GLN A 106 1.90 -21.38 -7.14
CA GLN A 106 0.94 -22.36 -6.63
C GLN A 106 1.57 -23.30 -5.61
N ASN A 107 2.80 -23.76 -5.87
CA ASN A 107 3.45 -24.86 -5.14
C ASN A 107 4.47 -24.38 -4.10
N GLY A 108 4.84 -23.10 -4.13
CA GLY A 108 5.98 -22.60 -3.38
C GLY A 108 7.32 -22.87 -4.07
N TYR A 109 8.37 -22.26 -3.53
CA TYR A 109 9.76 -22.44 -3.98
C TYR A 109 10.71 -22.23 -2.82
N TRP A 110 11.78 -23.06 -2.72
CA TRP A 110 12.81 -22.96 -1.70
C TRP A 110 14.16 -23.33 -2.31
N ALA A 111 15.06 -22.37 -2.41
CA ALA A 111 16.42 -22.60 -2.86
C ALA A 111 17.22 -23.36 -1.78
N SER A 112 17.85 -24.47 -2.12
CA SER A 112 18.71 -25.24 -1.23
C SER A 112 20.14 -24.71 -1.18
N SER A 113 20.50 -23.85 -2.15
CA SER A 113 21.79 -23.17 -2.21
C SER A 113 21.65 -21.82 -2.93
N MET A 114 22.69 -20.97 -2.85
CA MET A 114 22.70 -19.66 -3.53
C MET A 114 22.70 -19.79 -5.06
N GLU A 115 23.16 -20.90 -5.60
CA GLU A 115 23.18 -21.19 -7.04
C GLU A 115 21.77 -21.47 -7.58
N GLU A 116 20.86 -21.92 -6.72
CA GLU A 116 19.47 -22.18 -7.06
C GLU A 116 18.57 -20.94 -6.91
N GLU A 117 19.06 -19.85 -6.33
CA GLU A 117 18.30 -18.61 -6.19
C GLU A 117 17.96 -18.02 -7.56
N LEU A 118 16.67 -17.77 -7.83
CA LEU A 118 16.17 -17.41 -9.15
C LEU A 118 16.21 -15.89 -9.38
N PRO A 119 16.96 -15.40 -10.40
CA PRO A 119 16.97 -13.99 -10.74
C PRO A 119 15.56 -13.48 -11.07
N ALA A 120 15.14 -12.36 -10.48
CA ALA A 120 13.83 -11.72 -10.72
C ALA A 120 14.00 -10.47 -11.61
N PRO A 121 13.89 -10.60 -12.95
CA PRO A 121 14.14 -9.50 -13.88
C PRO A 121 13.15 -8.35 -13.65
N GLY A 122 13.69 -7.12 -13.61
CA GLY A 122 12.89 -5.90 -13.41
C GLY A 122 12.60 -5.57 -11.94
N LEU A 123 12.84 -6.49 -11.00
CA LEU A 123 12.73 -6.21 -9.57
C LEU A 123 13.92 -5.37 -9.12
N ALA A 124 13.65 -4.36 -8.30
CA ALA A 124 14.67 -3.52 -7.68
C ALA A 124 14.38 -3.30 -6.19
N VAL A 125 15.45 -3.13 -5.45
CA VAL A 125 15.40 -2.80 -4.01
C VAL A 125 16.13 -1.48 -3.80
N GLN A 126 15.55 -0.57 -3.01
CA GLN A 126 16.09 0.78 -2.84
C GLN A 126 16.32 1.08 -1.36
N PHE A 127 17.57 1.32 -0.98
CA PHE A 127 17.94 1.73 0.36
C PHE A 127 17.91 3.25 0.50
N PHE A 128 17.22 3.74 1.50
CA PHE A 128 17.22 5.14 1.87
C PHE A 128 18.60 5.54 2.41
N VAL A 129 19.25 6.50 1.75
CA VAL A 129 20.59 6.99 2.10
C VAL A 129 20.50 8.21 3.01
N ARG A 130 19.80 9.27 2.54
CA ARG A 130 19.65 10.52 3.26
C ARG A 130 18.46 11.33 2.78
N MET A 131 18.01 12.26 3.62
CA MET A 131 17.11 13.35 3.22
C MET A 131 17.68 14.70 3.62
N GLU A 132 17.29 15.73 2.87
CA GLU A 132 17.74 17.10 3.06
C GLU A 132 16.55 18.05 2.87
N ASP A 133 16.46 19.09 3.70
CA ASP A 133 15.47 20.16 3.52
C ASP A 133 15.95 21.09 2.39
N VAL A 134 15.21 21.11 1.30
CA VAL A 134 15.47 21.96 0.12
C VAL A 134 14.40 23.03 -0.08
N THR A 135 13.59 23.28 0.95
CA THR A 135 12.46 24.23 0.91
C THR A 135 12.92 25.63 0.49
N ASN A 136 14.01 26.12 1.08
CA ASN A 136 14.53 27.45 0.76
C ASN A 136 15.03 27.55 -0.69
N GLU A 137 15.68 26.51 -1.21
CA GLU A 137 16.16 26.48 -2.60
C GLU A 137 15.00 26.45 -3.59
N ILE A 138 13.94 25.69 -3.30
CA ILE A 138 12.73 25.65 -4.10
C ILE A 138 11.99 26.98 -4.03
N ASN A 139 11.82 27.56 -2.84
CA ASN A 139 11.12 28.83 -2.69
C ASN A 139 11.85 30.01 -3.35
N ALA A 140 13.15 29.97 -3.48
CA ALA A 140 13.94 31.01 -4.14
C ALA A 140 13.61 31.23 -5.63
N VAL A 141 13.00 30.22 -6.31
CA VAL A 141 12.60 30.32 -7.72
C VAL A 141 11.15 30.72 -7.90
N ILE A 142 10.38 30.92 -6.82
CA ILE A 142 8.96 31.27 -6.85
C ILE A 142 8.81 32.79 -6.75
N LEU A 143 8.27 33.42 -7.81
CA LEU A 143 8.01 34.85 -7.82
C LEU A 143 6.56 35.13 -7.39
N PRO A 144 6.29 36.28 -6.73
CA PRO A 144 4.98 36.62 -6.18
C PRO A 144 3.82 36.69 -7.20
N ASN A 145 4.15 36.99 -8.46
CA ASN A 145 3.17 37.15 -9.54
C ASN A 145 3.01 35.94 -10.46
N MET A 146 3.61 34.80 -10.10
CA MET A 146 3.45 33.54 -10.84
C MET A 146 2.02 33.01 -10.70
N THR A 147 1.45 32.54 -11.82
CA THR A 147 0.27 31.67 -11.80
C THR A 147 0.64 30.32 -11.18
N GLU A 148 -0.36 29.52 -10.74
CA GLU A 148 -0.07 28.18 -10.17
C GLU A 148 0.61 27.25 -11.19
N ASP A 149 0.26 27.32 -12.49
CA ASP A 149 0.97 26.58 -13.54
C ASP A 149 2.44 27.01 -13.65
N GLN A 150 2.72 28.32 -13.60
CA GLN A 150 4.09 28.84 -13.64
C GLN A 150 4.90 28.44 -12.39
N ARG A 151 4.24 28.56 -11.22
CA ARG A 151 4.81 28.13 -9.94
C ARG A 151 5.17 26.65 -9.98
N TYR A 152 4.24 25.79 -10.41
CA TYR A 152 4.47 24.35 -10.56
C TYR A 152 5.64 24.06 -11.51
N ALA A 153 5.68 24.69 -12.67
CA ALA A 153 6.76 24.51 -13.65
C ALA A 153 8.13 24.94 -13.10
N ALA A 154 8.19 26.05 -12.36
CA ALA A 154 9.42 26.54 -11.72
C ALA A 154 9.92 25.54 -10.65
N ILE A 155 9.03 25.05 -9.78
CA ILE A 155 9.33 24.04 -8.77
C ILE A 155 9.85 22.76 -9.44
N GLN A 156 9.16 22.24 -10.45
CA GLN A 156 9.56 21.02 -11.16
C GLN A 156 10.93 21.16 -11.85
N LYS A 157 11.22 22.34 -12.39
CA LYS A 157 12.53 22.61 -12.99
C LYS A 157 13.62 22.58 -11.93
N LYS A 158 13.44 23.32 -10.83
CA LYS A 158 14.41 23.37 -9.73
C LYS A 158 14.59 22.01 -9.05
N ALA A 159 13.50 21.28 -8.84
CA ALA A 159 13.55 19.92 -8.30
C ALA A 159 14.43 19.00 -9.15
N ARG A 160 14.25 18.99 -10.49
CA ARG A 160 15.10 18.19 -11.41
C ARG A 160 16.57 18.58 -11.34
N GLU A 161 16.90 19.87 -11.15
CA GLU A 161 18.29 20.33 -10.97
C GLU A 161 18.92 19.76 -9.69
N ILE A 162 18.16 19.81 -8.57
CA ILE A 162 18.57 19.25 -7.28
C ILE A 162 18.72 17.72 -7.37
N GLU A 163 17.76 17.04 -7.96
CA GLU A 163 17.75 15.58 -8.15
C GLU A 163 18.96 15.13 -9.00
N ALA A 164 19.22 15.83 -10.11
CA ALA A 164 20.36 15.51 -10.98
C ALA A 164 21.70 15.67 -10.26
N ALA A 165 21.87 16.73 -9.47
CA ALA A 165 23.05 16.95 -8.66
C ALA A 165 23.24 15.86 -7.59
N ALA A 166 22.17 15.54 -6.86
CA ALA A 166 22.17 14.52 -5.80
C ALA A 166 22.33 13.07 -6.34
N GLY A 167 21.95 12.83 -7.59
CA GLY A 167 22.07 11.54 -8.25
C GLY A 167 23.52 11.12 -8.59
N GLU A 168 24.50 12.01 -8.46
CA GLU A 168 25.93 11.73 -8.68
C GLU A 168 26.20 10.90 -9.95
N LYS A 169 25.69 11.39 -11.11
CA LYS A 169 25.83 10.74 -12.42
C LYS A 169 25.21 9.31 -12.48
N GLY A 170 24.14 9.08 -11.74
CA GLY A 170 23.41 7.82 -11.75
C GLY A 170 23.83 6.81 -10.67
N LYS A 171 24.74 7.19 -9.77
CA LYS A 171 25.12 6.39 -8.60
C LYS A 171 23.94 6.22 -7.63
N TYR A 172 23.12 7.27 -7.50
CA TYR A 172 21.93 7.28 -6.65
C TYR A 172 20.69 7.63 -7.45
N SER A 173 19.54 7.21 -6.95
CA SER A 173 18.24 7.74 -7.32
C SER A 173 17.88 8.85 -6.35
N ALA A 174 17.48 10.01 -6.85
CA ALA A 174 17.14 11.16 -6.03
C ALA A 174 15.75 11.68 -6.41
N GLN A 175 14.96 12.10 -5.42
CA GLN A 175 13.61 12.63 -5.61
C GLN A 175 13.35 13.76 -4.64
N VAL A 176 12.86 14.90 -5.14
CA VAL A 176 12.31 15.98 -4.31
C VAL A 176 10.83 15.72 -4.08
N LYS A 177 10.42 15.64 -2.83
CA LYS A 177 9.03 15.42 -2.41
C LYS A 177 8.48 16.67 -1.73
N SER A 178 7.23 17.00 -2.07
CA SER A 178 6.48 18.08 -1.41
C SER A 178 5.75 17.55 -0.19
N PHE A 179 5.69 18.38 0.84
CA PHE A 179 5.01 18.14 2.10
C PHE A 179 4.05 19.30 2.40
N TYR A 180 3.00 19.03 3.18
CA TYR A 180 1.99 20.02 3.56
C TYR A 180 1.46 20.81 2.35
N SER A 181 1.06 20.07 1.29
CA SER A 181 0.57 20.65 0.02
C SER A 181 1.53 21.64 -0.66
N GLY A 182 2.84 21.42 -0.54
CA GLY A 182 3.88 22.24 -1.17
C GLY A 182 4.32 23.45 -0.37
N ASN A 183 4.12 23.42 0.95
CA ASN A 183 4.70 24.39 1.88
C ASN A 183 6.15 24.05 2.25
N GLU A 184 6.52 22.76 2.21
CA GLU A 184 7.86 22.27 2.47
C GLU A 184 8.29 21.30 1.37
N HIS A 185 9.61 21.20 1.15
CA HIS A 185 10.20 20.33 0.13
C HIS A 185 11.44 19.65 0.68
N TYR A 186 11.51 18.31 0.54
CA TYR A 186 12.65 17.53 0.98
C TYR A 186 13.20 16.69 -0.17
N LEU A 187 14.50 16.64 -0.28
CA LEU A 187 15.24 15.74 -1.16
C LEU A 187 15.41 14.39 -0.45
N PHE A 188 15.08 13.30 -1.14
CA PHE A 188 15.35 11.93 -0.72
C PHE A 188 16.31 11.27 -1.68
N VAL A 189 17.34 10.62 -1.16
CA VAL A 189 18.37 9.93 -1.95
C VAL A 189 18.40 8.47 -1.61
N TYR A 190 18.40 7.63 -2.66
CA TYR A 190 18.35 6.17 -2.54
C TYR A 190 19.48 5.50 -3.30
N GLN A 191 19.98 4.39 -2.75
CA GLN A 191 20.86 3.46 -3.45
C GLN A 191 20.02 2.30 -4.01
N VAL A 192 20.12 1.99 -5.32
CA VAL A 192 19.24 1.07 -6.01
C VAL A 192 19.97 -0.18 -6.46
N PHE A 193 19.57 -1.35 -5.94
CA PHE A 193 20.06 -2.65 -6.33
C PHE A 193 19.08 -3.30 -7.31
N ARG A 194 19.60 -3.91 -8.40
CA ARG A 194 18.81 -4.51 -9.49
C ARG A 194 19.08 -5.99 -9.71
N ASP A 195 20.07 -6.59 -9.05
CA ASP A 195 20.22 -8.04 -8.99
C ASP A 195 19.57 -8.52 -7.69
N VAL A 196 18.30 -8.88 -7.81
CA VAL A 196 17.47 -9.40 -6.72
C VAL A 196 16.97 -10.78 -7.14
N ARG A 197 17.13 -11.78 -6.28
CA ARG A 197 16.80 -13.17 -6.59
C ARG A 197 15.81 -13.73 -5.59
N LEU A 198 14.87 -14.55 -6.06
CA LEU A 198 13.91 -15.29 -5.23
C LEU A 198 14.67 -16.41 -4.50
N VAL A 199 14.57 -16.43 -3.18
CA VAL A 199 15.15 -17.45 -2.29
C VAL A 199 14.08 -18.44 -1.84
N GLY A 200 12.90 -17.93 -1.46
CA GLY A 200 11.82 -18.78 -1.00
C GLY A 200 10.47 -18.08 -0.94
N THR A 201 9.43 -18.87 -1.13
CA THR A 201 8.03 -18.46 -0.97
C THR A 201 7.17 -19.67 -0.63
N PRO A 202 6.23 -19.56 0.32
CA PRO A 202 5.26 -20.61 0.55
C PRO A 202 4.32 -20.78 -0.64
N PRO A 203 3.63 -21.91 -0.75
CA PRO A 203 2.49 -22.06 -1.66
C PRO A 203 1.45 -20.95 -1.44
N GLN A 204 0.76 -20.52 -2.50
CA GLN A 204 -0.29 -19.50 -2.43
C GLN A 204 -1.37 -19.84 -1.39
N SER A 205 -1.70 -21.12 -1.21
CA SER A 205 -2.65 -21.61 -0.19
C SER A 205 -2.18 -21.41 1.26
N ILE A 206 -0.91 -21.03 1.48
CA ILE A 206 -0.38 -20.57 2.77
C ILE A 206 -0.19 -19.05 2.74
N GLY A 207 0.48 -18.52 1.71
CA GLY A 207 0.83 -17.10 1.60
C GLY A 207 -0.37 -16.18 1.36
N LYS A 208 -1.49 -16.71 0.88
CA LYS A 208 -2.76 -15.99 0.66
C LYS A 208 -3.97 -16.76 1.21
N PHE A 209 -3.82 -17.49 2.30
CA PHE A 209 -4.93 -18.22 2.93
C PHE A 209 -6.05 -17.25 3.36
N GLY A 210 -7.29 -17.57 3.01
CA GLY A 210 -8.47 -16.72 3.23
C GLY A 210 -8.80 -15.76 2.08
N GLY A 211 -7.92 -15.65 1.09
CA GLY A 211 -8.15 -14.94 -0.17
C GLY A 211 -8.78 -13.54 -0.02
N GLU A 212 -9.81 -13.27 -0.83
CA GLU A 212 -10.57 -12.01 -0.77
C GLU A 212 -11.64 -12.01 0.33
N THR A 213 -12.06 -13.19 0.80
CA THR A 213 -13.03 -13.30 1.91
C THR A 213 -12.45 -12.71 3.19
N ASP A 214 -11.19 -13.03 3.53
CA ASP A 214 -10.51 -12.52 4.72
C ASP A 214 -9.79 -11.18 4.49
N ASN A 215 -9.75 -10.65 3.28
CA ASN A 215 -9.08 -9.40 2.95
C ASN A 215 -9.70 -8.23 3.73
N TRP A 216 -8.89 -7.45 4.45
CA TRP A 216 -9.28 -6.41 5.41
C TRP A 216 -10.06 -6.91 6.63
N MET A 217 -10.04 -8.20 6.90
CA MET A 217 -10.83 -8.79 7.98
C MET A 217 -9.93 -9.34 9.09
N TRP A 218 -10.44 -9.32 10.30
CA TRP A 218 -9.90 -10.03 11.44
C TRP A 218 -11.00 -10.95 12.01
N PRO A 219 -10.70 -12.20 12.42
CA PRO A 219 -9.38 -12.84 12.62
C PRO A 219 -8.73 -13.34 11.31
N ARG A 220 -7.42 -13.14 11.18
CA ARG A 220 -6.59 -13.48 10.01
C ARG A 220 -5.66 -14.66 10.31
N HIS A 221 -5.37 -15.52 9.28
CA HIS A 221 -4.58 -16.74 9.47
C HIS A 221 -3.59 -17.00 8.32
N THR A 222 -3.36 -16.04 7.46
CA THR A 222 -2.43 -16.15 6.33
C THR A 222 -0.98 -16.03 6.80
N CYS A 223 -0.05 -16.72 6.11
CA CYS A 223 1.39 -16.54 6.28
C CYS A 223 1.95 -15.74 5.11
N ASP A 224 1.60 -14.47 5.05
CA ASP A 224 1.88 -13.57 3.94
C ASP A 224 3.34 -13.09 3.95
N PHE A 225 4.25 -13.96 3.46
CA PHE A 225 5.66 -13.60 3.29
C PHE A 225 6.28 -14.20 2.04
N SER A 226 7.38 -13.60 1.59
CA SER A 226 8.30 -14.12 0.58
C SER A 226 9.72 -13.66 0.87
N MET A 227 10.70 -14.41 0.40
CA MET A 227 12.12 -14.18 0.64
C MET A 227 12.86 -13.94 -0.66
N PHE A 228 13.69 -12.91 -0.66
CA PHE A 228 14.58 -12.58 -1.75
C PHE A 228 15.99 -12.34 -1.23
N ARG A 229 16.98 -12.30 -2.12
CA ARG A 229 18.35 -11.89 -1.77
C ARG A 229 18.84 -10.83 -2.73
N ILE A 230 19.50 -9.82 -2.15
CA ILE A 230 20.19 -8.79 -2.91
C ILE A 230 21.59 -9.27 -3.27
N TYR A 231 21.99 -9.07 -4.51
CA TYR A 231 23.32 -9.29 -5.01
C TYR A 231 24.00 -7.98 -5.43
N ALA A 232 25.31 -7.93 -5.28
CA ALA A 232 26.15 -6.77 -5.57
C ALA A 232 27.41 -7.21 -6.31
N ASP A 233 28.17 -6.26 -6.84
CA ASP A 233 29.51 -6.54 -7.37
C ASP A 233 30.45 -6.97 -6.23
N LYS A 234 31.66 -7.41 -6.59
CA LYS A 234 32.70 -7.88 -5.64
C LYS A 234 33.12 -6.78 -4.62
N ASN A 235 32.87 -5.50 -4.97
CA ASN A 235 33.14 -4.35 -4.11
C ASN A 235 31.93 -3.92 -3.27
N ASN A 236 30.85 -4.71 -3.31
CA ASN A 236 29.59 -4.45 -2.60
C ASN A 236 28.79 -3.24 -3.15
N ASN A 237 28.98 -2.88 -4.43
CA ASN A 237 28.22 -1.82 -5.09
C ASN A 237 27.04 -2.39 -5.86
N PRO A 238 25.96 -1.62 -6.06
CA PRO A 238 24.89 -1.98 -6.96
C PRO A 238 25.42 -2.31 -8.37
N ALA A 239 24.92 -3.42 -8.91
CA ALA A 239 25.26 -3.86 -10.26
C ALA A 239 24.00 -4.42 -10.99
N PRO A 240 23.97 -4.44 -12.32
CA PRO A 240 23.04 -5.25 -13.09
C PRO A 240 23.25 -6.72 -12.76
N TYR A 241 22.25 -7.57 -13.08
CA TYR A 241 22.37 -9.01 -12.93
C TYR A 241 23.64 -9.54 -13.60
N SER A 242 24.41 -10.31 -12.85
CA SER A 242 25.55 -11.08 -13.33
C SER A 242 25.72 -12.36 -12.48
N LYS A 243 26.17 -13.44 -13.14
CA LYS A 243 26.56 -14.68 -12.42
C LYS A 243 27.76 -14.47 -11.51
N ASP A 244 28.58 -13.44 -11.72
CA ASP A 244 29.74 -13.10 -10.91
C ASP A 244 29.43 -12.23 -9.71
N ASN A 245 28.19 -11.74 -9.59
CA ASN A 245 27.76 -10.99 -8.43
C ASN A 245 27.72 -11.88 -7.19
N VAL A 246 27.99 -11.24 -6.04
CA VAL A 246 28.03 -11.90 -4.73
C VAL A 246 26.90 -11.37 -3.86
N PRO A 247 26.46 -12.11 -2.83
CA PRO A 247 25.49 -11.61 -1.87
C PRO A 247 25.89 -10.24 -1.29
N TYR A 248 24.96 -9.32 -1.27
CA TYR A 248 25.15 -7.98 -0.71
C TYR A 248 25.44 -8.09 0.80
N ARG A 249 26.41 -7.35 1.27
CA ARG A 249 26.74 -7.21 2.69
C ARG A 249 26.11 -5.92 3.24
N PRO A 250 24.97 -6.02 3.93
CA PRO A 250 24.24 -4.84 4.42
C PRO A 250 24.97 -4.16 5.57
N LYS A 251 24.74 -2.85 5.76
CA LYS A 251 25.23 -2.10 6.92
C LYS A 251 24.53 -2.53 8.21
N LYS A 252 23.27 -2.95 8.11
CA LYS A 252 22.41 -3.38 9.20
C LYS A 252 21.48 -4.49 8.72
N PHE A 253 21.18 -5.44 9.60
CA PHE A 253 20.10 -6.41 9.43
C PHE A 253 19.37 -6.60 10.77
N LEU A 254 18.13 -7.10 10.71
CA LEU A 254 17.31 -7.34 11.88
C LEU A 254 17.52 -8.77 12.40
N LYS A 255 17.59 -8.90 13.73
CA LYS A 255 17.48 -10.19 14.39
C LYS A 255 16.01 -10.56 14.52
N LEU A 256 15.66 -11.83 14.38
CA LEU A 256 14.29 -12.33 14.46
C LEU A 256 14.01 -12.81 15.89
N ASN A 257 12.99 -12.25 16.54
CA ASN A 257 12.66 -12.60 17.91
C ASN A 257 11.38 -13.46 17.97
N ILE A 258 11.54 -14.72 18.41
CA ILE A 258 10.46 -15.68 18.61
C ILE A 258 9.93 -15.71 20.06
N GLY A 259 10.47 -14.89 20.96
CA GLY A 259 10.00 -14.77 22.33
C GLY A 259 8.55 -14.29 22.45
N GLU A 260 7.97 -14.50 23.62
CA GLU A 260 6.58 -14.15 23.88
C GLU A 260 6.29 -12.66 23.67
N LYS A 261 5.11 -12.41 23.13
CA LYS A 261 4.49 -11.10 22.94
C LYS A 261 3.23 -11.02 23.78
N ASN A 262 3.10 -9.96 24.56
CA ASN A 262 1.95 -9.77 25.44
C ASN A 262 1.14 -8.52 25.04
N GLN A 263 -0.09 -8.47 25.44
CA GLN A 263 -0.90 -7.27 25.34
C GLN A 263 -0.20 -6.11 26.06
N GLY A 264 -0.05 -4.98 25.38
CA GLY A 264 0.63 -3.80 25.89
C GLY A 264 2.11 -3.71 25.56
N ASP A 265 2.72 -4.77 24.98
CA ASP A 265 4.12 -4.71 24.53
C ASP A 265 4.27 -3.66 23.44
N PHE A 266 5.34 -2.87 23.54
CA PHE A 266 5.68 -1.84 22.57
C PHE A 266 6.06 -2.46 21.22
N ALA A 267 5.54 -1.88 20.16
CA ALA A 267 5.90 -2.20 18.79
C ALA A 267 5.98 -0.92 17.94
N PHE A 268 6.84 -0.95 16.93
CA PHE A 268 6.89 0.12 15.93
C PHE A 268 7.19 -0.45 14.54
N ILE A 269 6.80 0.31 13.53
CA ILE A 269 7.09 0.01 12.13
C ILE A 269 7.97 1.11 11.56
N MET A 270 8.99 0.73 10.80
CA MET A 270 9.64 1.57 9.81
C MET A 270 9.25 1.08 8.43
N GLY A 271 8.80 1.99 7.55
CA GLY A 271 8.34 1.58 6.23
C GLY A 271 8.07 2.78 5.32
N TYR A 272 7.45 2.48 4.17
CA TYR A 272 7.20 3.46 3.11
C TYR A 272 5.70 3.56 2.81
N PRO A 273 4.91 4.18 3.71
CA PRO A 273 3.49 4.40 3.47
C PRO A 273 3.26 5.25 2.22
N GLY A 274 2.29 4.84 1.41
CA GLY A 274 2.05 5.41 0.08
C GLY A 274 1.45 6.80 0.11
N THR A 275 0.17 6.91 0.45
CA THR A 275 -0.55 8.19 0.41
C THR A 275 -1.62 8.25 1.48
N THR A 276 -1.67 9.37 2.20
CA THR A 276 -2.77 9.74 3.10
C THR A 276 -3.31 11.13 2.76
N GLN A 277 -4.47 11.48 3.30
CA GLN A 277 -5.14 12.77 3.15
C GLN A 277 -5.68 13.26 4.51
N ARG A 278 -4.81 13.26 5.54
CA ARG A 278 -5.17 13.56 6.94
C ARG A 278 -5.69 14.99 7.13
N TYR A 279 -5.36 15.88 6.21
CA TYR A 279 -5.76 17.29 6.23
C TYR A 279 -6.86 17.62 5.25
N LEU A 280 -7.57 16.60 4.74
CA LEU A 280 -8.75 16.80 3.90
C LEU A 280 -9.82 17.59 4.69
N THR A 281 -10.45 18.56 4.02
CA THR A 281 -11.52 19.36 4.63
C THR A 281 -12.83 18.58 4.71
N SER A 282 -13.76 19.07 5.53
CA SER A 282 -15.11 18.50 5.65
C SER A 282 -15.83 18.40 4.30
N TRP A 283 -15.71 19.43 3.47
CA TRP A 283 -16.26 19.41 2.09
C TRP A 283 -15.64 18.33 1.23
N GLY A 284 -14.32 18.09 1.38
CA GLY A 284 -13.63 17.00 0.69
C GLY A 284 -14.12 15.64 1.14
N ILE A 285 -14.39 15.45 2.43
CA ILE A 285 -14.93 14.18 2.96
C ILE A 285 -16.36 13.98 2.46
N ASP A 286 -17.22 14.99 2.55
CA ASP A 286 -18.59 14.93 2.02
C ASP A 286 -18.58 14.59 0.51
N TYR A 287 -17.68 15.18 -0.25
CA TYR A 287 -17.50 14.92 -1.69
C TYR A 287 -17.07 13.45 -1.96
N LEU A 288 -16.11 12.91 -1.19
CA LEU A 288 -15.71 11.51 -1.31
C LEU A 288 -16.86 10.57 -0.99
N VAL A 289 -17.55 10.80 0.14
CA VAL A 289 -18.60 9.89 0.65
C VAL A 289 -19.88 9.97 -0.18
N GLN A 290 -20.24 11.14 -0.71
CA GLN A 290 -21.52 11.36 -1.38
C GLN A 290 -21.43 11.31 -2.91
N THR A 291 -20.24 11.45 -3.49
CA THR A 291 -20.09 11.61 -4.95
C THR A 291 -19.06 10.65 -5.54
N GLU A 292 -17.79 10.80 -5.17
CA GLU A 292 -16.70 10.08 -5.85
C GLU A 292 -16.73 8.60 -5.57
N TYR A 293 -16.78 8.20 -4.30
CA TYR A 293 -16.76 6.79 -3.92
C TYR A 293 -18.03 6.04 -4.29
N PRO A 294 -19.26 6.59 -4.13
CA PRO A 294 -20.45 5.93 -4.63
C PRO A 294 -20.42 5.64 -6.13
N ALA A 295 -20.01 6.61 -6.96
CA ALA A 295 -19.89 6.38 -8.40
C ALA A 295 -18.81 5.34 -8.75
N PHE A 296 -17.67 5.34 -8.04
CA PHE A 296 -16.64 4.33 -8.18
C PHE A 296 -17.12 2.92 -7.78
N VAL A 297 -17.83 2.82 -6.66
CA VAL A 297 -18.35 1.54 -6.13
C VAL A 297 -19.38 0.95 -7.08
N ASP A 298 -20.36 1.76 -7.53
CA ASP A 298 -21.43 1.32 -8.43
C ASP A 298 -20.88 0.84 -9.79
N ALA A 299 -19.95 1.61 -10.39
CA ALA A 299 -19.29 1.21 -11.63
C ALA A 299 -18.55 -0.12 -11.55
N ARG A 300 -17.88 -0.39 -10.41
CA ARG A 300 -17.16 -1.64 -10.18
C ARG A 300 -18.06 -2.79 -9.75
N ASP A 301 -19.13 -2.50 -9.03
CA ASP A 301 -20.10 -3.51 -8.60
C ASP A 301 -20.71 -4.21 -9.81
N ARG A 302 -21.16 -3.46 -10.80
CA ARG A 302 -21.68 -4.02 -12.07
C ARG A 302 -20.64 -4.90 -12.79
N LYS A 303 -19.38 -4.46 -12.83
CA LYS A 303 -18.28 -5.27 -13.40
C LYS A 303 -18.08 -6.57 -12.62
N LEU A 304 -18.02 -6.49 -11.28
CA LEU A 304 -17.84 -7.66 -10.40
C LEU A 304 -19.00 -8.63 -10.50
N GLU A 305 -20.24 -8.15 -10.66
CA GLU A 305 -21.42 -8.98 -10.86
C GLU A 305 -21.27 -9.84 -12.12
N ILE A 306 -20.95 -9.24 -13.26
CA ILE A 306 -20.73 -9.94 -14.54
C ILE A 306 -19.60 -10.98 -14.41
N MET A 307 -18.49 -10.60 -13.80
CA MET A 307 -17.36 -11.49 -13.59
C MET A 307 -17.71 -12.65 -12.64
N ARG A 308 -18.46 -12.40 -11.57
CA ARG A 308 -18.89 -13.42 -10.61
C ARG A 308 -19.80 -14.46 -11.24
N GLU A 309 -20.75 -14.03 -12.07
CA GLU A 309 -21.62 -14.94 -12.84
C GLU A 309 -20.79 -15.86 -13.77
N ALA A 310 -19.86 -15.26 -14.52
CA ALA A 310 -18.98 -16.00 -15.42
C ALA A 310 -18.09 -17.01 -14.67
N MET A 311 -17.45 -16.57 -13.59
CA MET A 311 -16.59 -17.41 -12.74
C MET A 311 -17.35 -18.55 -12.04
N ALA A 312 -18.64 -18.38 -11.78
CA ALA A 312 -19.49 -19.43 -11.20
C ALA A 312 -19.85 -20.51 -12.22
N SER A 313 -19.86 -20.19 -13.51
CA SER A 313 -20.28 -21.12 -14.58
C SER A 313 -19.19 -22.11 -15.01
N ASP A 314 -17.90 -21.73 -14.89
CA ASP A 314 -16.79 -22.54 -15.42
C ASP A 314 -15.50 -22.36 -14.57
N PRO A 315 -14.86 -23.47 -14.13
CA PRO A 315 -13.60 -23.40 -13.37
C PRO A 315 -12.43 -22.76 -14.12
N VAL A 316 -12.37 -22.88 -15.45
CA VAL A 316 -11.31 -22.27 -16.27
C VAL A 316 -11.50 -20.76 -16.32
N ILE A 317 -12.74 -20.29 -16.50
CA ILE A 317 -13.06 -18.85 -16.45
C ILE A 317 -12.72 -18.31 -15.05
N ARG A 318 -13.06 -19.05 -14.00
CA ARG A 318 -12.71 -18.68 -12.62
C ARG A 318 -11.21 -18.50 -12.45
N LEU A 319 -10.40 -19.43 -12.94
CA LEU A 319 -8.93 -19.33 -12.86
C LEU A 319 -8.41 -18.11 -13.62
N ASN A 320 -8.89 -17.87 -14.84
CA ASN A 320 -8.45 -16.77 -15.69
C ASN A 320 -8.76 -15.38 -15.08
N TYR A 321 -9.93 -15.23 -14.45
CA TYR A 321 -10.37 -13.95 -13.91
C TYR A 321 -10.01 -13.74 -12.43
N ALA A 322 -9.53 -14.73 -11.70
CA ALA A 322 -9.30 -14.66 -10.25
C ALA A 322 -8.47 -13.44 -9.85
N ASN A 323 -7.36 -13.17 -10.54
CA ASN A 323 -6.48 -12.03 -10.24
C ASN A 323 -7.14 -10.68 -10.56
N THR A 324 -7.84 -10.59 -11.70
CA THR A 324 -8.56 -9.36 -12.09
C THR A 324 -9.70 -9.09 -11.12
N PHE A 325 -10.46 -10.12 -10.77
CA PHE A 325 -11.55 -10.03 -9.80
C PHE A 325 -11.03 -9.57 -8.44
N ALA A 326 -9.95 -10.18 -7.93
CA ALA A 326 -9.33 -9.82 -6.66
C ALA A 326 -8.87 -8.34 -6.65
N SER A 327 -8.20 -7.89 -7.71
CA SER A 327 -7.75 -6.49 -7.82
C SER A 327 -8.93 -5.50 -7.86
N VAL A 328 -9.97 -5.79 -8.64
CA VAL A 328 -11.17 -4.94 -8.73
C VAL A 328 -11.91 -4.92 -7.40
N SER A 329 -12.08 -6.10 -6.77
CA SER A 329 -12.77 -6.28 -5.49
C SER A 329 -12.06 -5.58 -4.33
N ASN A 330 -10.73 -5.63 -4.27
CA ASN A 330 -9.96 -5.00 -3.20
C ASN A 330 -10.25 -3.50 -3.09
N TYR A 331 -10.15 -2.75 -4.19
CA TYR A 331 -10.46 -1.32 -4.18
C TYR A 331 -11.95 -1.03 -3.99
N TRP A 332 -12.83 -1.88 -4.51
CA TRP A 332 -14.28 -1.79 -4.31
C TRP A 332 -14.64 -1.94 -2.83
N LYS A 333 -14.13 -2.99 -2.15
CA LYS A 333 -14.27 -3.19 -0.70
C LYS A 333 -13.71 -2.01 0.10
N ASN A 334 -12.52 -1.54 -0.25
CA ASN A 334 -11.88 -0.41 0.42
C ASN A 334 -12.77 0.84 0.38
N ARG A 335 -13.33 1.21 -0.79
CA ARG A 335 -14.21 2.40 -0.89
C ARG A 335 -15.51 2.24 -0.11
N ILE A 336 -16.10 1.07 -0.07
CA ILE A 336 -17.27 0.77 0.79
C ILE A 336 -16.89 0.93 2.26
N GLY A 337 -15.76 0.37 2.68
CA GLY A 337 -15.25 0.50 4.04
C GLY A 337 -14.99 1.96 4.42
N MET A 338 -14.39 2.75 3.52
CA MET A 338 -14.16 4.18 3.75
C MET A 338 -15.46 4.97 3.90
N ILE A 339 -16.46 4.75 3.01
CA ILE A 339 -17.78 5.41 3.13
C ILE A 339 -18.37 5.11 4.52
N ASN A 340 -18.37 3.83 4.92
CA ASN A 340 -18.96 3.39 6.18
C ASN A 340 -18.21 3.97 7.39
N ALA A 341 -16.88 3.90 7.39
CA ALA A 341 -16.06 4.37 8.50
C ALA A 341 -16.13 5.90 8.65
N LEU A 342 -15.95 6.66 7.57
CA LEU A 342 -16.02 8.13 7.60
C LEU A 342 -17.40 8.63 8.05
N THR A 343 -18.48 7.94 7.64
CA THR A 343 -19.84 8.27 8.03
C THR A 343 -20.09 7.91 9.51
N LYS A 344 -19.72 6.69 9.94
CA LYS A 344 -19.89 6.20 11.31
C LYS A 344 -19.13 7.07 12.31
N ASN A 345 -17.88 7.42 11.99
CA ASN A 345 -17.00 8.20 12.85
C ASN A 345 -17.32 9.71 12.81
N LYS A 346 -18.26 10.14 11.97
CA LYS A 346 -18.60 11.57 11.76
C LYS A 346 -17.38 12.43 11.46
N THR A 347 -16.45 11.90 10.64
CA THR A 347 -15.17 12.53 10.34
C THR A 347 -15.32 13.93 9.76
N ALA A 348 -16.34 14.17 8.92
CA ALA A 348 -16.61 15.52 8.41
C ALA A 348 -16.95 16.53 9.53
N ASP A 349 -17.64 16.10 10.60
CA ASP A 349 -17.96 16.99 11.73
C ASP A 349 -16.69 17.36 12.51
N SER A 350 -15.80 16.40 12.79
CA SER A 350 -14.50 16.65 13.42
C SER A 350 -13.67 17.67 12.62
N LYS A 351 -13.68 17.55 11.27
CA LYS A 351 -12.96 18.51 10.42
C LYS A 351 -13.59 19.90 10.46
N ARG A 352 -14.93 20.01 10.53
CA ARG A 352 -15.62 21.31 10.68
C ARG A 352 -15.19 22.06 11.95
N GLU A 353 -14.94 21.35 13.04
CA GLU A 353 -14.43 21.95 14.29
C GLU A 353 -13.03 22.56 14.08
N VAL A 354 -12.13 21.83 13.43
CA VAL A 354 -10.78 22.31 13.05
C VAL A 354 -10.87 23.52 12.12
N GLU A 355 -11.73 23.44 11.07
CA GLU A 355 -11.95 24.51 10.12
C GLU A 355 -12.48 25.78 10.77
N ALA A 356 -13.40 25.64 11.73
CA ALA A 356 -13.93 26.77 12.50
C ALA A 356 -12.85 27.47 13.35
N GLU A 357 -11.92 26.69 13.95
CA GLU A 357 -10.81 27.26 14.70
C GLU A 357 -9.83 28.00 13.78
N VAL A 358 -9.50 27.42 12.61
CA VAL A 358 -8.65 28.07 11.58
C VAL A 358 -9.33 29.34 11.07
N ALA A 359 -10.62 29.30 10.77
CA ALA A 359 -11.38 30.48 10.32
C ALA A 359 -11.36 31.61 11.36
N LYS A 360 -11.56 31.28 12.63
CA LYS A 360 -11.45 32.24 13.74
C LYS A 360 -10.05 32.85 13.81
N TRP A 361 -8.99 32.06 13.64
CA TRP A 361 -7.63 32.56 13.61
C TRP A 361 -7.39 33.50 12.40
N ILE A 362 -7.94 33.19 11.25
CA ILE A 362 -7.87 34.04 10.04
C ILE A 362 -8.57 35.38 10.29
N ASP A 363 -9.81 35.35 10.78
CA ASP A 363 -10.65 36.54 10.96
C ASP A 363 -10.15 37.48 12.08
N ALA A 364 -9.37 36.99 13.02
CA ALA A 364 -8.82 37.78 14.12
C ALA A 364 -7.79 38.82 13.70
N ASP A 365 -7.30 38.80 12.46
CA ASP A 365 -6.24 39.72 11.98
C ASP A 365 -6.50 40.10 10.50
N PRO A 366 -6.67 41.39 10.16
CA PRO A 366 -6.89 41.84 8.79
C PRO A 366 -5.80 41.41 7.79
N ALA A 367 -4.54 41.31 8.22
CA ALA A 367 -3.45 40.84 7.35
C ALA A 367 -3.57 39.35 7.05
N ARG A 368 -3.98 38.53 8.04
CA ARG A 368 -4.30 37.12 7.81
C ARG A 368 -5.50 36.96 6.89
N LYS A 369 -6.55 37.76 7.12
CA LYS A 369 -7.77 37.74 6.28
C LYS A 369 -7.44 38.08 4.82
N ALA A 370 -6.56 39.04 4.58
CA ALA A 370 -6.11 39.39 3.23
C ALA A 370 -5.39 38.23 2.51
N VAL A 371 -4.71 37.35 3.24
CA VAL A 371 -3.95 36.21 2.67
C VAL A 371 -4.81 34.94 2.58
N TYR A 372 -5.61 34.64 3.62
CA TYR A 372 -6.26 33.35 3.79
C TYR A 372 -7.78 33.40 3.70
N GLY A 373 -8.40 34.57 3.60
CA GLY A 373 -9.87 34.73 3.67
C GLY A 373 -10.65 33.96 2.60
N GLU A 374 -10.07 33.80 1.41
CA GLU A 374 -10.70 33.09 0.28
C GLU A 374 -10.46 31.56 0.28
N VAL A 375 -9.74 31.02 1.28
CA VAL A 375 -9.37 29.61 1.31
C VAL A 375 -10.62 28.72 1.34
N PHE A 376 -11.47 28.85 2.34
CA PHE A 376 -12.64 27.99 2.51
C PHE A 376 -13.71 28.21 1.41
N PRO A 377 -14.07 29.46 1.03
CA PRO A 377 -14.97 29.68 -0.08
C PRO A 377 -14.50 29.03 -1.40
N THR A 378 -13.21 29.11 -1.70
CA THR A 378 -12.64 28.51 -2.91
C THR A 378 -12.70 26.97 -2.86
N MET A 379 -12.36 26.36 -1.72
CA MET A 379 -12.41 24.91 -1.57
C MET A 379 -13.85 24.38 -1.68
N GLN A 380 -14.79 25.04 -1.01
CA GLN A 380 -16.22 24.68 -1.09
C GLN A 380 -16.76 24.79 -2.52
N ARG A 381 -16.44 25.88 -3.22
CA ARG A 381 -16.83 26.07 -4.61
C ARG A 381 -16.28 24.95 -5.50
N TYR A 382 -15.00 24.61 -5.35
CA TYR A 382 -14.39 23.53 -6.12
C TYR A 382 -15.18 22.22 -6.01
N TYR A 383 -15.46 21.77 -4.80
CA TYR A 383 -16.18 20.51 -4.60
C TYR A 383 -17.61 20.58 -5.14
N ASN A 384 -18.31 21.71 -4.95
CA ASN A 384 -19.67 21.87 -5.46
C ASN A 384 -19.73 21.86 -6.98
N ASP A 385 -18.82 22.59 -7.65
CA ASP A 385 -18.88 22.81 -9.09
C ASP A 385 -18.33 21.60 -9.88
N THR A 386 -17.53 20.71 -9.24
CA THR A 386 -16.91 19.57 -9.92
C THR A 386 -17.60 18.22 -9.66
N LYS A 387 -18.57 18.14 -8.75
CA LYS A 387 -19.16 16.87 -8.29
C LYS A 387 -19.71 16.00 -9.44
N ASP A 388 -20.52 16.59 -10.32
CA ASP A 388 -21.17 15.84 -11.41
C ASP A 388 -20.15 15.37 -12.45
N ALA A 389 -19.16 16.22 -12.78
CA ALA A 389 -18.07 15.87 -13.66
C ALA A 389 -17.21 14.75 -13.06
N THR A 390 -16.97 14.76 -11.75
CA THR A 390 -16.20 13.70 -11.07
C THR A 390 -16.95 12.38 -11.06
N ALA A 391 -18.25 12.36 -10.76
CA ALA A 391 -19.05 11.15 -10.85
C ALA A 391 -19.01 10.57 -12.28
N ALA A 392 -19.20 11.41 -13.30
CA ALA A 392 -19.11 11.00 -14.69
C ALA A 392 -17.72 10.43 -15.05
N ILE A 393 -16.64 11.07 -14.59
CA ILE A 393 -15.26 10.56 -14.77
C ILE A 393 -15.08 9.19 -14.12
N GLN A 394 -15.66 8.92 -12.95
CA GLN A 394 -15.59 7.60 -12.33
C GLN A 394 -16.27 6.54 -13.20
N TYR A 395 -17.49 6.76 -13.66
CA TYR A 395 -18.17 5.83 -14.57
C TYR A 395 -17.39 5.59 -15.86
N LEU A 396 -16.98 6.65 -16.55
CA LEU A 396 -16.23 6.56 -17.82
C LEU A 396 -14.89 5.85 -17.63
N SER A 397 -14.25 6.02 -16.48
CA SER A 397 -12.96 5.39 -16.19
C SER A 397 -13.10 3.95 -15.72
N GLN A 398 -13.95 3.70 -14.71
CA GLN A 398 -14.02 2.38 -14.05
C GLN A 398 -14.83 1.37 -14.87
N ALA A 399 -16.00 1.76 -15.36
CA ALA A 399 -16.84 0.91 -16.20
C ALA A 399 -16.46 0.99 -17.69
N GLY A 400 -16.02 2.17 -18.17
CA GLY A 400 -15.58 2.36 -19.55
C GLY A 400 -14.14 1.89 -19.81
N LEU A 401 -13.17 2.75 -19.52
CA LEU A 401 -11.77 2.52 -19.91
C LEU A 401 -11.13 1.29 -19.24
N GLN A 402 -11.56 0.93 -18.04
CA GLN A 402 -11.08 -0.24 -17.28
C GLN A 402 -12.11 -1.37 -17.21
N GLY A 403 -13.22 -1.27 -17.95
CA GLY A 403 -14.32 -2.24 -17.92
C GLY A 403 -13.93 -3.63 -18.42
N SER A 404 -13.38 -3.70 -19.62
CA SER A 404 -12.96 -4.92 -20.30
C SER A 404 -11.45 -4.92 -20.54
N SER A 405 -10.78 -6.04 -20.27
CA SER A 405 -9.34 -6.20 -20.53
C SER A 405 -9.04 -6.21 -22.02
N LEU A 406 -9.88 -6.87 -22.82
CA LEU A 406 -9.72 -6.95 -24.27
C LEU A 406 -9.97 -5.58 -24.93
N ALA A 407 -11.02 -4.85 -24.54
CA ALA A 407 -11.28 -3.51 -25.06
C ALA A 407 -10.14 -2.54 -24.74
N SER A 408 -9.61 -2.58 -23.51
CA SER A 408 -8.47 -1.75 -23.10
C SER A 408 -7.22 -2.07 -23.93
N PHE A 409 -6.95 -3.37 -24.19
CA PHE A 409 -5.86 -3.80 -25.04
C PHE A 409 -6.07 -3.34 -26.50
N ALA A 410 -7.27 -3.50 -27.06
CA ALA A 410 -7.59 -3.09 -28.42
C ALA A 410 -7.45 -1.56 -28.62
N TYR A 411 -7.91 -0.79 -27.64
CA TYR A 411 -7.76 0.67 -27.63
C TYR A 411 -6.28 1.10 -27.58
N MET A 412 -5.47 0.45 -26.74
CA MET A 412 -4.02 0.69 -26.71
C MET A 412 -3.37 0.32 -28.05
N ALA A 413 -3.74 -0.84 -28.61
CA ALA A 413 -3.21 -1.33 -29.87
C ALA A 413 -3.52 -0.36 -31.04
N ALA A 414 -4.73 0.18 -31.12
CA ALA A 414 -5.12 1.17 -32.13
C ALA A 414 -4.27 2.45 -32.10
N ARG A 415 -3.75 2.82 -30.91
CA ARG A 415 -2.89 4.01 -30.74
C ARG A 415 -1.41 3.75 -31.03
N GLN A 416 -0.93 2.52 -30.96
CA GLN A 416 0.48 2.15 -31.04
C GLN A 416 0.82 1.26 -32.23
N ALA A 417 -0.15 0.89 -33.05
CA ALA A 417 -0.02 -0.14 -34.08
C ALA A 417 1.09 0.09 -35.11
N GLY A 418 1.41 1.35 -35.42
CA GLY A 418 2.49 1.68 -36.35
C GLY A 418 3.91 1.38 -35.85
N ALA A 419 4.14 1.44 -34.54
CA ALA A 419 5.46 1.40 -33.91
C ALA A 419 5.82 0.02 -33.30
N LEU A 420 4.82 -0.79 -32.87
CA LEU A 420 5.02 -1.99 -32.06
C LEU A 420 4.28 -3.24 -32.60
N LYS A 421 4.05 -3.32 -33.90
CA LYS A 421 3.21 -4.32 -34.55
C LYS A 421 3.43 -5.77 -34.10
N ASP A 422 4.68 -6.27 -34.16
CA ASP A 422 4.97 -7.66 -33.78
C ASP A 422 4.74 -7.93 -32.27
N ARG A 423 5.05 -6.95 -31.43
CA ARG A 423 4.80 -7.03 -30.01
C ARG A 423 3.29 -7.06 -29.70
N LEU A 424 2.49 -6.29 -30.46
CA LEU A 424 1.04 -6.26 -30.30
C LEU A 424 0.41 -7.58 -30.72
N VAL A 425 0.86 -8.20 -31.85
CA VAL A 425 0.38 -9.52 -32.29
C VAL A 425 0.65 -10.58 -31.23
N LYS A 426 1.85 -10.60 -30.65
CA LYS A 426 2.15 -11.48 -29.52
C LYS A 426 1.26 -11.19 -28.29
N GLY A 427 1.01 -9.92 -28.00
CA GLY A 427 0.13 -9.48 -26.91
C GLY A 427 -1.33 -9.94 -27.09
N ILE A 428 -1.81 -10.09 -28.32
CA ILE A 428 -3.12 -10.70 -28.63
C ILE A 428 -3.17 -12.14 -28.10
N ASP A 429 -2.18 -12.96 -28.46
CA ASP A 429 -2.13 -14.36 -28.02
C ASP A 429 -2.15 -14.47 -26.48
N ASP A 430 -1.36 -13.66 -25.80
CA ASP A 430 -1.28 -13.66 -24.35
C ASP A 430 -2.56 -13.15 -23.69
N THR A 431 -3.26 -12.20 -24.31
CA THR A 431 -4.53 -11.67 -23.81
C THR A 431 -5.63 -12.71 -23.92
N TYR A 432 -5.81 -13.30 -25.11
CA TYR A 432 -6.88 -14.28 -25.35
C TYR A 432 -6.74 -15.57 -24.54
N LYS A 433 -5.53 -15.93 -24.10
CA LYS A 433 -5.32 -17.06 -23.19
C LYS A 433 -5.86 -16.84 -21.78
N ARG A 434 -6.07 -15.58 -21.40
CA ARG A 434 -6.41 -15.17 -20.01
C ARG A 434 -7.82 -14.63 -19.85
N ILE A 435 -8.61 -14.66 -20.92
CA ILE A 435 -9.98 -14.12 -20.93
C ILE A 435 -10.97 -15.18 -21.43
N ASP A 436 -12.24 -14.94 -21.15
CA ASP A 436 -13.37 -15.60 -21.79
C ASP A 436 -14.07 -14.59 -22.71
N ILE A 437 -14.24 -14.94 -23.99
CA ILE A 437 -14.79 -14.02 -25.01
C ILE A 437 -16.23 -13.63 -24.69
N ALA A 438 -17.05 -14.57 -24.22
CA ALA A 438 -18.45 -14.29 -23.88
C ALA A 438 -18.53 -13.28 -22.71
N THR A 439 -17.67 -13.44 -21.71
CA THR A 439 -17.55 -12.51 -20.59
C THR A 439 -17.08 -11.13 -21.06
N GLU A 440 -16.04 -11.04 -21.91
CA GLU A 440 -15.53 -9.76 -22.42
C GLU A 440 -16.57 -9.01 -23.27
N LYS A 441 -17.36 -9.74 -24.12
CA LYS A 441 -18.51 -9.17 -24.83
C LYS A 441 -19.51 -8.56 -23.88
N LYS A 442 -19.95 -9.34 -22.86
CA LYS A 442 -20.91 -8.88 -21.83
C LYS A 442 -20.36 -7.71 -21.04
N LEU A 443 -19.07 -7.71 -20.68
CA LEU A 443 -18.44 -6.56 -20.01
C LEU A 443 -18.50 -5.29 -20.89
N CYS A 444 -18.18 -5.38 -22.17
CA CYS A 444 -18.23 -4.21 -23.06
C CYS A 444 -19.66 -3.68 -23.27
N SER A 445 -20.62 -4.55 -23.53
CA SER A 445 -22.00 -4.16 -23.85
C SER A 445 -22.77 -3.65 -22.61
N GLU A 446 -22.73 -4.40 -21.51
CA GLU A 446 -23.48 -4.08 -20.30
C GLU A 446 -22.89 -2.90 -19.53
N LEU A 447 -21.56 -2.78 -19.46
CA LEU A 447 -20.95 -1.60 -18.81
C LEU A 447 -21.19 -0.32 -19.63
N MET A 448 -21.27 -0.39 -20.96
CA MET A 448 -21.69 0.75 -21.79
C MET A 448 -23.13 1.16 -21.48
N LYS A 449 -24.07 0.21 -21.35
CA LYS A 449 -25.45 0.49 -20.93
C LYS A 449 -25.49 1.12 -19.54
N HIS A 450 -24.69 0.60 -18.61
CA HIS A 450 -24.59 1.10 -17.25
C HIS A 450 -24.09 2.58 -17.21
N ILE A 451 -23.09 2.91 -18.04
CA ILE A 451 -22.60 4.29 -18.19
C ILE A 451 -23.72 5.20 -18.71
N VAL A 452 -24.44 4.79 -19.77
CA VAL A 452 -25.52 5.59 -20.34
C VAL A 452 -26.66 5.82 -19.35
N ALA A 453 -26.97 4.86 -18.48
CA ALA A 453 -28.02 4.95 -17.48
C ALA A 453 -27.64 5.87 -16.28
N ASN A 454 -26.35 5.96 -15.92
CA ASN A 454 -25.93 6.63 -14.68
C ASN A 454 -25.21 7.96 -14.90
N VAL A 455 -24.70 8.23 -16.10
CA VAL A 455 -24.07 9.51 -16.42
C VAL A 455 -25.11 10.47 -17.00
N PRO A 456 -25.25 11.69 -16.46
CA PRO A 456 -26.15 12.70 -17.02
C PRO A 456 -25.89 12.91 -18.52
N GLU A 457 -26.94 13.03 -19.32
CA GLU A 457 -26.85 13.14 -20.78
C GLU A 457 -25.91 14.26 -21.25
N ALA A 458 -25.90 15.41 -20.55
CA ALA A 458 -25.00 16.52 -20.84
C ALA A 458 -23.51 16.19 -20.66
N LEU A 459 -23.19 15.18 -19.88
CA LEU A 459 -21.82 14.73 -19.58
C LEU A 459 -21.41 13.46 -20.34
N LEU A 460 -22.37 12.83 -21.05
CA LEU A 460 -22.05 11.71 -21.95
C LEU A 460 -21.20 12.18 -23.12
N PRO A 461 -20.27 11.34 -23.62
CA PRO A 461 -19.49 11.66 -24.82
C PRO A 461 -20.38 11.89 -26.04
N GLU A 462 -20.21 12.99 -26.74
CA GLU A 462 -20.99 13.28 -27.98
C GLU A 462 -20.81 12.20 -29.05
N ALA A 463 -19.59 11.64 -29.16
CA ALA A 463 -19.32 10.54 -30.08
C ALA A 463 -20.13 9.28 -29.72
N LEU A 464 -20.27 8.95 -28.43
CA LEU A 464 -21.10 7.83 -27.98
C LEU A 464 -22.59 8.07 -28.33
N LYS A 465 -23.12 9.28 -28.05
CA LYS A 465 -24.49 9.62 -28.40
C LYS A 465 -24.74 9.53 -29.92
N SER A 466 -23.73 9.90 -30.71
CA SER A 466 -23.80 9.75 -32.17
C SER A 466 -23.86 8.27 -32.62
N GLU A 467 -23.04 7.40 -32.00
CA GLU A 467 -23.09 5.97 -32.32
C GLU A 467 -24.40 5.31 -31.86
N ILE A 468 -24.95 5.67 -30.71
CA ILE A 468 -26.29 5.25 -30.25
C ILE A 468 -27.35 5.67 -31.27
N LYS A 469 -27.33 6.92 -31.75
CA LYS A 469 -28.27 7.42 -32.76
C LYS A 469 -28.16 6.68 -34.09
N LYS A 470 -26.93 6.36 -34.55
CA LYS A 470 -26.69 5.55 -35.77
C LYS A 470 -27.22 4.14 -35.63
N ALA A 471 -27.01 3.52 -34.47
CA ALA A 471 -27.50 2.18 -34.17
C ALA A 471 -29.03 2.10 -33.99
N GLY A 472 -29.67 3.23 -33.65
CA GLY A 472 -31.11 3.34 -33.42
C GLY A 472 -31.51 3.23 -31.94
N SER A 473 -30.73 2.54 -31.10
CA SER A 473 -30.95 2.44 -29.66
C SER A 473 -29.66 2.05 -28.94
N VAL A 474 -29.65 2.15 -27.61
CA VAL A 474 -28.55 1.69 -26.75
C VAL A 474 -28.37 0.16 -26.89
N ASP A 475 -29.45 -0.61 -26.93
CA ASP A 475 -29.41 -2.08 -27.09
C ASP A 475 -28.89 -2.49 -28.48
N ALA A 476 -29.26 -1.75 -29.53
CA ALA A 476 -28.73 -1.99 -30.86
C ALA A 476 -27.23 -1.71 -30.92
N LEU A 477 -26.74 -0.66 -30.26
CA LEU A 477 -25.31 -0.39 -30.15
C LEU A 477 -24.59 -1.50 -29.33
N ALA A 478 -25.20 -1.96 -28.23
CA ALA A 478 -24.67 -3.06 -27.45
C ALA A 478 -24.49 -4.34 -28.31
N THR A 479 -25.48 -4.66 -29.17
CA THR A 479 -25.37 -5.77 -30.13
C THR A 479 -24.25 -5.56 -31.14
N GLN A 480 -24.06 -4.33 -31.65
CA GLN A 480 -22.93 -4.03 -32.55
C GLN A 480 -21.58 -4.21 -31.83
N ILE A 481 -21.48 -3.77 -30.57
CA ILE A 481 -20.29 -3.97 -29.73
C ILE A 481 -19.96 -5.47 -29.61
N GLU A 482 -20.93 -6.33 -29.32
CA GLU A 482 -20.72 -7.79 -29.19
C GLU A 482 -20.30 -8.47 -30.49
N ASN A 483 -20.54 -7.85 -31.65
CA ASN A 483 -20.13 -8.30 -32.96
C ASN A 483 -18.84 -7.63 -33.48
N SER A 484 -18.11 -6.88 -32.65
CA SER A 484 -16.83 -6.28 -32.98
C SER A 484 -15.77 -7.33 -33.36
N ILE A 485 -14.91 -6.96 -34.28
CA ILE A 485 -13.79 -7.82 -34.72
C ILE A 485 -12.79 -8.15 -33.63
N ILE A 486 -12.73 -7.33 -32.59
CA ILE A 486 -11.82 -7.59 -31.44
C ILE A 486 -12.19 -8.87 -30.68
N PHE A 487 -13.39 -9.43 -30.87
CA PHE A 487 -13.80 -10.69 -30.24
C PHE A 487 -13.51 -11.92 -31.11
N ASP A 488 -13.01 -11.72 -32.34
CA ASP A 488 -12.44 -12.75 -33.21
C ASP A 488 -10.92 -12.59 -33.24
N LYS A 489 -10.21 -13.56 -32.68
CA LYS A 489 -8.76 -13.52 -32.49
C LYS A 489 -8.02 -13.38 -33.83
N GLU A 490 -8.40 -14.19 -34.83
CA GLU A 490 -7.77 -14.23 -36.14
C GLU A 490 -8.03 -12.93 -36.89
N ALA A 491 -9.28 -12.45 -36.89
CA ALA A 491 -9.65 -11.18 -37.53
C ALA A 491 -8.91 -10.00 -36.91
N PHE A 492 -8.85 -9.93 -35.54
CA PHE A 492 -8.14 -8.87 -34.84
C PHE A 492 -6.64 -8.91 -35.09
N ALA A 493 -6.00 -10.07 -35.00
CA ALA A 493 -4.57 -10.24 -35.32
C ALA A 493 -4.26 -9.86 -36.77
N SER A 494 -5.10 -10.28 -37.72
CA SER A 494 -4.98 -9.95 -39.13
C SER A 494 -5.10 -8.43 -39.36
N ALA A 495 -6.04 -7.78 -38.72
CA ALA A 495 -6.22 -6.33 -38.80
C ALA A 495 -4.96 -5.58 -38.28
N ILE A 496 -4.44 -5.93 -37.13
CA ILE A 496 -3.19 -5.36 -36.59
C ILE A 496 -2.02 -5.58 -37.51
N LYS A 497 -1.93 -6.78 -38.10
CA LYS A 497 -0.81 -7.17 -38.99
C LYS A 497 -0.84 -6.46 -40.33
N ASN A 498 -2.00 -6.37 -40.96
CA ASN A 498 -2.12 -5.98 -42.40
C ASN A 498 -2.58 -4.54 -42.57
N ASN A 499 -3.50 -4.04 -41.70
CA ASN A 499 -4.04 -2.68 -41.74
C ASN A 499 -4.32 -2.17 -40.35
N PRO A 500 -3.28 -1.79 -39.57
CA PRO A 500 -3.43 -1.36 -38.15
C PRO A 500 -4.38 -0.17 -38.00
N ASP A 501 -4.49 0.70 -38.98
CA ASP A 501 -5.38 1.87 -38.91
C ASP A 501 -6.87 1.50 -38.94
N SER A 502 -7.23 0.34 -39.56
CA SER A 502 -8.62 -0.11 -39.60
C SER A 502 -9.21 -0.41 -38.19
N ILE A 503 -8.36 -0.72 -37.20
CA ILE A 503 -8.80 -0.94 -35.81
C ILE A 503 -9.40 0.31 -35.19
N LYS A 504 -8.98 1.50 -35.63
CA LYS A 504 -9.55 2.76 -35.17
C LYS A 504 -11.04 2.93 -35.56
N ASP A 505 -11.46 2.22 -36.60
CA ASP A 505 -12.85 2.23 -37.06
C ASP A 505 -13.73 1.21 -36.37
N ASP A 506 -13.15 0.28 -35.62
CA ASP A 506 -13.91 -0.69 -34.84
C ASP A 506 -14.79 0.00 -33.78
N ILE A 507 -16.01 -0.52 -33.59
CA ILE A 507 -17.00 0.11 -32.74
C ILE A 507 -16.56 0.16 -31.26
N VAL A 508 -15.91 -0.88 -30.76
CA VAL A 508 -15.40 -0.89 -29.36
C VAL A 508 -14.30 0.14 -29.19
N VAL A 509 -13.37 0.23 -30.16
CA VAL A 509 -12.28 1.21 -30.11
C VAL A 509 -12.82 2.65 -30.21
N LYS A 510 -13.83 2.92 -31.04
CA LYS A 510 -14.52 4.23 -31.13
C LYS A 510 -15.16 4.62 -29.80
N VAL A 511 -15.85 3.67 -29.13
CA VAL A 511 -16.48 3.89 -27.84
C VAL A 511 -15.42 4.15 -26.76
N MET A 512 -14.32 3.39 -26.74
CA MET A 512 -13.21 3.62 -25.81
C MET A 512 -12.54 4.98 -26.03
N GLN A 513 -12.35 5.38 -27.30
CA GLN A 513 -11.82 6.71 -27.63
C GLN A 513 -12.77 7.81 -27.14
N ALA A 514 -14.10 7.65 -27.31
CA ALA A 514 -15.10 8.59 -26.83
C ALA A 514 -15.03 8.78 -25.29
N TYR A 515 -14.88 7.68 -24.54
CA TYR A 515 -14.67 7.75 -23.08
C TYR A 515 -13.41 8.53 -22.74
N SER A 516 -12.28 8.19 -23.37
CA SER A 516 -11.01 8.86 -23.09
C SER A 516 -11.04 10.36 -23.41
N ASP A 517 -11.68 10.74 -24.52
CA ASP A 517 -11.80 12.16 -24.92
C ASP A 517 -12.69 12.93 -23.97
N GLN A 518 -13.80 12.33 -23.51
CA GLN A 518 -14.71 12.98 -22.56
C GLN A 518 -14.05 13.16 -21.19
N VAL A 519 -13.32 12.16 -20.69
CA VAL A 519 -12.56 12.28 -19.43
C VAL A 519 -11.57 13.45 -19.53
N ARG A 520 -10.79 13.53 -20.61
CA ARG A 520 -9.86 14.65 -20.84
C ARG A 520 -10.55 15.99 -20.93
N LYS A 521 -11.70 16.04 -21.62
CA LYS A 521 -12.51 17.27 -21.73
C LYS A 521 -12.99 17.75 -20.37
N LEU A 522 -13.57 16.87 -19.55
CA LEU A 522 -14.08 17.21 -18.22
C LEU A 522 -12.94 17.66 -17.29
N GLN A 523 -11.81 16.98 -17.32
CA GLN A 523 -10.61 17.37 -16.56
C GLN A 523 -10.07 18.73 -17.04
N GLY A 524 -10.05 18.97 -18.34
CA GLY A 524 -9.60 20.23 -18.92
C GLY A 524 -10.49 21.42 -18.57
N GLN A 525 -11.81 21.22 -18.55
CA GLN A 525 -12.79 22.26 -18.16
C GLN A 525 -12.62 22.70 -16.71
N ASN A 526 -12.25 21.78 -15.83
CA ASN A 526 -12.04 22.03 -14.40
C ASN A 526 -10.64 22.54 -14.05
N LYS A 527 -9.72 22.66 -15.03
CA LYS A 527 -8.32 22.97 -14.76
C LYS A 527 -8.13 24.31 -14.03
N ALA A 528 -8.82 25.37 -14.45
CA ALA A 528 -8.69 26.68 -13.81
C ALA A 528 -9.13 26.63 -12.34
N LEU A 529 -10.29 26.00 -12.09
CA LEU A 529 -10.84 25.84 -10.75
C LEU A 529 -9.94 24.93 -9.89
N LYS A 530 -9.34 23.90 -10.50
CA LYS A 530 -8.34 23.05 -9.83
C LYS A 530 -7.08 23.82 -9.40
N ASN A 531 -6.61 24.73 -10.24
CA ASN A 531 -5.45 25.58 -9.88
C ASN A 531 -5.79 26.51 -8.70
N GLU A 532 -7.01 27.09 -8.68
CA GLU A 532 -7.47 27.89 -7.54
C GLU A 532 -7.58 27.03 -6.27
N PHE A 533 -8.13 25.83 -6.39
CA PHE A 533 -8.20 24.88 -5.29
C PHE A 533 -6.81 24.48 -4.77
N ASP A 534 -5.83 24.19 -5.63
CA ASP A 534 -4.49 23.82 -5.23
C ASP A 534 -3.79 24.94 -4.45
N LYS A 535 -4.00 26.20 -4.88
CA LYS A 535 -3.55 27.37 -4.13
C LYS A 535 -4.24 27.45 -2.76
N ALA A 536 -5.57 27.30 -2.74
CA ALA A 536 -6.35 27.36 -1.50
C ALA A 536 -5.92 26.24 -0.53
N ASN A 537 -5.71 25.03 -1.02
CA ASN A 537 -5.27 23.87 -0.22
C ASN A 537 -3.87 24.10 0.39
N ARG A 538 -2.94 24.65 -0.37
CA ARG A 538 -1.62 25.04 0.14
C ARG A 538 -1.72 26.12 1.24
N LEU A 539 -2.54 27.14 1.03
CA LEU A 539 -2.77 28.19 2.02
C LEU A 539 -3.50 27.67 3.26
N TYR A 540 -4.45 26.74 3.11
CA TYR A 540 -5.12 26.07 4.22
C TYR A 540 -4.11 25.34 5.12
N HIS A 541 -3.21 24.56 4.54
CA HIS A 541 -2.16 23.88 5.32
C HIS A 541 -1.26 24.89 6.04
N ALA A 542 -0.86 25.98 5.39
CA ALA A 542 -0.07 27.03 6.03
C ALA A 542 -0.82 27.68 7.20
N ALA A 543 -2.12 27.99 7.03
CA ALA A 543 -2.96 28.55 8.07
C ALA A 543 -3.16 27.56 9.23
N LEU A 544 -3.41 26.29 8.94
CA LEU A 544 -3.57 25.23 9.93
C LEU A 544 -2.32 25.10 10.79
N LEU A 545 -1.13 24.98 10.22
CA LEU A 545 0.12 24.87 10.96
C LEU A 545 0.34 26.08 11.88
N LYS A 546 0.04 27.30 11.40
CA LYS A 546 0.18 28.53 12.18
C LYS A 546 -0.88 28.66 13.27
N THR A 547 -2.12 28.20 13.03
CA THR A 547 -3.19 28.22 14.03
C THR A 547 -2.84 27.40 15.26
N TYR A 548 -2.15 26.28 15.05
CA TYR A 548 -1.79 25.35 16.14
C TYR A 548 -0.34 25.43 16.58
N GLU A 549 0.45 26.40 16.09
CA GLU A 549 1.85 26.57 16.45
C GLU A 549 2.05 26.62 17.98
N GLY A 550 2.94 25.76 18.48
CA GLY A 550 3.21 25.60 19.92
C GLY A 550 2.15 24.82 20.72
N ARG A 551 1.03 24.41 20.08
CA ARG A 551 -0.05 23.63 20.74
C ARG A 551 -0.14 22.19 20.24
N LYS A 552 0.06 21.95 18.95
CA LYS A 552 0.03 20.62 18.33
C LYS A 552 1.14 20.49 17.31
N VAL A 553 1.80 19.35 17.28
CA VAL A 553 2.75 19.00 16.21
C VAL A 553 2.00 18.17 15.18
N PHE A 554 2.15 18.57 13.91
CA PHE A 554 1.58 17.86 12.79
C PHE A 554 2.65 17.00 12.12
N TYR A 555 2.30 15.78 11.76
CA TYR A 555 3.09 14.96 10.85
C TYR A 555 2.59 15.19 9.41
N PRO A 556 3.46 15.13 8.39
CA PRO A 556 3.01 15.31 7.02
C PRO A 556 2.31 14.06 6.49
N ASP A 557 1.36 14.24 5.56
CA ASP A 557 0.76 13.13 4.84
C ASP A 557 1.81 12.19 4.26
N ALA A 558 1.50 10.89 4.21
CA ALA A 558 2.33 9.89 3.57
C ALA A 558 2.46 10.19 2.07
N ASN A 559 3.65 9.98 1.51
CA ASN A 559 3.98 10.22 0.11
C ASN A 559 5.04 9.27 -0.43
N PHE A 560 5.05 8.04 0.08
CA PHE A 560 6.00 6.98 -0.25
C PHE A 560 7.44 7.32 0.12
N THR A 561 7.62 7.97 1.27
CA THR A 561 8.93 8.20 1.92
C THR A 561 9.00 7.42 3.23
N MET A 562 10.24 7.19 3.72
CA MET A 562 10.42 6.45 4.98
C MET A 562 9.73 7.14 6.14
N ARG A 563 8.94 6.37 6.90
CA ARG A 563 8.22 6.82 8.09
C ARG A 563 8.38 5.84 9.24
N VAL A 564 8.13 6.35 10.43
CA VAL A 564 8.01 5.56 11.65
C VAL A 564 6.63 5.77 12.24
N THR A 565 5.96 4.67 12.57
CA THR A 565 4.74 4.65 13.38
C THR A 565 4.95 3.72 14.57
N TYR A 566 4.39 4.04 15.74
CA TYR A 566 4.61 3.27 16.96
C TYR A 566 3.35 3.17 17.80
N GLY A 567 3.32 2.17 18.66
CA GLY A 567 2.20 1.87 19.53
C GLY A 567 2.43 0.57 20.30
N GLN A 568 1.38 -0.20 20.49
CA GLN A 568 1.38 -1.40 21.31
C GLN A 568 0.59 -2.54 20.64
N ILE A 569 0.90 -3.78 21.04
CA ILE A 569 0.11 -4.96 20.71
C ILE A 569 -1.17 -4.92 21.52
N LEU A 570 -2.33 -4.77 20.87
CA LEU A 570 -3.61 -4.56 21.53
C LEU A 570 -4.77 -5.29 20.84
N PRO A 571 -5.72 -5.82 21.61
CA PRO A 571 -7.04 -6.22 21.15
C PRO A 571 -7.88 -4.98 20.76
N TYR A 572 -9.11 -5.20 20.28
CA TYR A 572 -10.08 -4.14 20.09
C TYR A 572 -11.53 -4.65 20.16
N ASP A 573 -12.44 -3.71 20.40
CA ASP A 573 -13.88 -3.97 20.48
C ASP A 573 -14.58 -3.36 19.26
N PRO A 574 -14.85 -4.13 18.17
CA PRO A 574 -15.42 -3.60 16.92
C PRO A 574 -16.86 -3.13 17.09
N LYS A 575 -17.59 -3.70 18.07
CA LYS A 575 -18.97 -3.38 18.41
C LYS A 575 -19.32 -3.91 19.80
N ASP A 576 -20.45 -3.46 20.32
CA ASP A 576 -20.98 -3.91 21.61
C ASP A 576 -21.06 -5.44 21.71
N GLY A 577 -20.57 -6.00 22.81
CA GLY A 577 -20.57 -7.43 23.11
C GLY A 577 -19.55 -8.27 22.33
N VAL A 578 -18.59 -7.65 21.59
CA VAL A 578 -17.54 -8.36 20.82
C VAL A 578 -16.19 -7.78 21.15
N THR A 579 -15.28 -8.62 21.64
CA THR A 579 -13.86 -8.31 21.76
C THR A 579 -13.06 -9.23 20.84
N TYR A 580 -12.26 -8.66 19.95
CA TYR A 580 -11.29 -9.40 19.17
C TYR A 580 -9.95 -9.48 19.89
N HIS A 581 -9.49 -10.73 20.14
CA HIS A 581 -8.17 -10.98 20.70
C HIS A 581 -7.07 -10.48 19.77
N TYR A 582 -5.94 -10.09 20.33
CA TYR A 582 -4.81 -9.55 19.55
C TYR A 582 -3.99 -10.61 18.81
N GLU A 583 -4.19 -11.91 19.06
CA GLU A 583 -3.52 -13.02 18.39
C GLU A 583 -4.51 -13.99 17.76
N THR A 584 -4.09 -14.60 16.66
CA THR A 584 -4.68 -15.82 16.07
C THR A 584 -3.67 -16.94 16.07
N THR A 585 -4.13 -18.19 15.96
CA THR A 585 -3.25 -19.36 15.94
C THR A 585 -3.53 -20.22 14.71
N LEU A 586 -2.64 -21.20 14.46
CA LEU A 586 -2.83 -22.15 13.36
C LEU A 586 -4.12 -22.99 13.50
N ASN A 587 -4.73 -23.05 14.69
CA ASN A 587 -6.07 -23.64 14.88
C ASN A 587 -7.09 -23.01 13.93
N GLY A 588 -7.03 -21.70 13.66
CA GLY A 588 -7.95 -21.02 12.76
C GLY A 588 -7.79 -21.43 11.29
N VAL A 589 -6.60 -21.84 10.85
CA VAL A 589 -6.43 -22.46 9.52
C VAL A 589 -7.22 -23.76 9.45
N ALA A 590 -7.07 -24.63 10.45
CA ALA A 590 -7.81 -25.91 10.50
C ALA A 590 -9.33 -25.71 10.59
N GLN A 591 -9.79 -24.69 11.32
CA GLN A 591 -11.22 -24.35 11.42
C GLN A 591 -11.82 -23.82 10.11
N LYS A 592 -11.07 -23.06 9.34
CA LYS A 592 -11.50 -22.48 8.05
C LYS A 592 -11.24 -23.41 6.87
N TYR A 593 -10.44 -24.46 7.05
CA TYR A 593 -10.04 -25.37 5.97
C TYR A 593 -11.23 -25.96 5.21
N LYS A 594 -11.17 -25.88 3.90
CA LYS A 594 -12.12 -26.50 2.97
C LYS A 594 -11.33 -27.09 1.80
N LYS A 595 -11.30 -28.42 1.73
CA LYS A 595 -10.55 -29.13 0.68
C LYS A 595 -10.99 -28.70 -0.72
N GLY A 596 -10.03 -28.25 -1.54
CA GLY A 596 -10.26 -27.83 -2.92
C GLY A 596 -10.90 -26.44 -3.07
N ASP A 597 -11.10 -25.71 -1.97
CA ASP A 597 -11.57 -24.33 -2.02
C ASP A 597 -10.43 -23.41 -2.45
N ILE A 598 -10.72 -22.44 -3.32
CA ILE A 598 -9.68 -21.54 -3.88
C ILE A 598 -9.05 -20.62 -2.83
N GLU A 599 -9.75 -20.33 -1.74
CA GLU A 599 -9.32 -19.38 -0.69
C GLU A 599 -8.95 -20.09 0.62
N PHE A 600 -9.63 -21.21 0.93
CA PHE A 600 -9.51 -21.89 2.23
C PHE A 600 -8.91 -23.31 2.14
N ASP A 601 -8.34 -23.71 1.00
CA ASP A 601 -7.54 -24.94 0.93
C ASP A 601 -6.17 -24.71 1.60
N ALA A 602 -5.62 -25.77 2.17
CA ALA A 602 -4.30 -25.76 2.79
C ALA A 602 -3.54 -27.05 2.45
N PRO A 603 -2.21 -27.02 2.32
CA PRO A 603 -1.42 -28.20 2.02
C PRO A 603 -1.57 -29.26 3.13
N GLN A 604 -1.72 -30.53 2.75
CA GLN A 604 -1.88 -31.64 3.70
C GLN A 604 -0.75 -31.67 4.73
N LYS A 605 0.51 -31.42 4.31
CA LYS A 605 1.67 -31.35 5.21
C LYS A 605 1.50 -30.32 6.34
N LEU A 606 0.89 -29.16 6.04
CA LEU A 606 0.63 -28.15 7.08
C LEU A 606 -0.40 -28.65 8.08
N LEU A 607 -1.48 -29.31 7.59
CA LEU A 607 -2.50 -29.91 8.45
C LEU A 607 -1.97 -31.06 9.31
N ASP A 608 -1.07 -31.89 8.76
CA ASP A 608 -0.44 -32.98 9.49
C ASP A 608 0.50 -32.47 10.60
N LEU A 609 1.33 -31.45 10.32
CA LEU A 609 2.15 -30.79 11.32
C LEU A 609 1.30 -30.15 12.43
N HIS A 610 0.16 -29.54 12.05
CA HIS A 610 -0.78 -28.98 13.02
C HIS A 610 -1.42 -30.06 13.89
N ALA A 611 -1.91 -31.14 13.30
CA ALA A 611 -2.53 -32.25 14.03
C ALA A 611 -1.55 -32.92 15.00
N ALA A 612 -0.28 -33.04 14.61
CA ALA A 612 0.79 -33.56 15.44
C ALA A 612 1.30 -32.55 16.49
N ARG A 613 0.89 -31.27 16.42
CA ARG A 613 1.46 -30.17 17.20
C ARG A 613 2.99 -30.07 17.11
N ASP A 614 3.53 -30.44 15.96
CA ASP A 614 4.99 -30.36 15.72
C ASP A 614 5.40 -28.94 15.33
N TYR A 615 5.29 -28.01 16.27
CA TYR A 615 5.68 -26.62 16.09
C TYR A 615 7.14 -26.35 16.48
N GLY A 616 7.81 -27.32 17.10
CA GLY A 616 9.19 -27.15 17.59
C GLY A 616 9.32 -25.96 18.53
N ARG A 617 10.39 -25.18 18.37
CA ARG A 617 10.66 -23.98 19.18
C ARG A 617 9.76 -22.77 18.87
N TYR A 618 8.83 -22.89 17.92
CA TYR A 618 7.96 -21.80 17.49
C TYR A 618 6.60 -21.79 18.21
N ALA A 619 6.35 -22.80 19.05
CA ALA A 619 5.17 -22.82 19.91
C ALA A 619 5.26 -21.72 20.99
N ASN A 620 4.11 -21.12 21.32
CA ASN A 620 4.00 -20.26 22.51
C ASN A 620 3.95 -21.07 23.80
N ASP A 621 3.89 -20.42 24.95
CA ASP A 621 3.84 -21.07 26.27
C ASP A 621 2.60 -21.97 26.46
N LYS A 622 1.56 -21.80 25.62
CA LYS A 622 0.35 -22.66 25.59
C LYS A 622 0.49 -23.87 24.68
N GLY A 623 1.63 -24.05 24.00
CA GLY A 623 1.85 -25.10 23.01
C GLY A 623 1.10 -24.88 21.70
N GLU A 624 0.80 -23.62 21.34
CA GLU A 624 0.14 -23.21 20.10
C GLU A 624 1.09 -22.44 19.20
N LEU A 625 0.89 -22.52 17.89
CA LEU A 625 1.60 -21.68 16.92
C LEU A 625 0.78 -20.43 16.63
N VAL A 626 1.28 -19.26 17.03
CA VAL A 626 0.65 -17.96 16.71
C VAL A 626 0.81 -17.68 15.23
N ALA A 627 -0.30 -17.34 14.55
CA ALA A 627 -0.33 -17.07 13.12
C ALA A 627 -0.17 -15.57 12.80
N CYS A 628 -1.07 -14.75 13.33
CA CYS A 628 -1.07 -13.30 13.14
C CYS A 628 -1.31 -12.57 14.47
N PHE A 629 -0.92 -11.30 14.53
CA PHE A 629 -1.21 -10.45 15.68
C PHE A 629 -1.60 -9.02 15.26
N LEU A 630 -2.24 -8.30 16.19
CA LEU A 630 -2.72 -6.94 16.05
C LEU A 630 -1.86 -5.95 16.83
N ALA A 631 -1.63 -4.78 16.26
CA ALA A 631 -1.07 -3.64 16.96
C ALA A 631 -1.76 -2.35 16.51
N ASN A 632 -1.84 -1.34 17.37
CA ASN A 632 -2.46 -0.07 17.07
C ASN A 632 -1.52 0.90 16.32
N LEU A 633 -0.81 0.37 15.34
CA LEU A 633 0.14 1.12 14.52
C LEU A 633 -0.59 1.79 13.34
N ASP A 634 -0.18 3.00 13.02
CA ASP A 634 -0.77 3.79 11.94
C ASP A 634 -0.07 3.44 10.62
N ILE A 635 -0.77 2.72 9.72
CA ILE A 635 -0.25 2.29 8.42
C ILE A 635 -1.22 2.62 7.28
N THR A 636 -0.70 2.64 6.07
CA THR A 636 -1.46 2.64 4.81
C THR A 636 -0.78 1.77 3.76
N GLY A 637 -1.38 1.62 2.58
CA GLY A 637 -0.79 0.93 1.43
C GLY A 637 0.65 1.40 1.16
N GLY A 638 1.58 0.46 0.94
CA GLY A 638 3.03 0.70 0.89
C GLY A 638 3.76 0.24 2.15
N ASN A 639 3.09 0.18 3.32
CA ASN A 639 3.62 -0.49 4.51
C ASN A 639 3.59 -2.02 4.41
N SER A 640 2.94 -2.60 3.42
CA SER A 640 3.03 -4.03 3.14
C SER A 640 4.49 -4.48 3.08
N GLY A 641 4.85 -5.53 3.86
CA GLY A 641 6.22 -6.01 4.01
C GLY A 641 7.10 -5.19 4.95
N SER A 642 6.54 -4.24 5.70
CA SER A 642 7.30 -3.50 6.72
C SER A 642 7.59 -4.37 7.94
N PRO A 643 8.81 -4.29 8.52
CA PRO A 643 9.12 -4.94 9.77
C PRO A 643 8.31 -4.37 10.92
N VAL A 644 7.68 -5.24 11.71
CA VAL A 644 7.19 -4.90 13.04
C VAL A 644 8.29 -5.19 14.04
N ILE A 645 8.75 -4.16 14.73
CA ILE A 645 9.97 -4.17 15.54
C ILE A 645 9.58 -3.95 17.01
N ASN A 646 10.15 -4.72 17.93
CA ASN A 646 9.95 -4.53 19.37
C ASN A 646 10.82 -3.39 19.93
N GLY A 647 10.64 -3.06 21.21
CA GLY A 647 11.41 -2.01 21.88
C GLY A 647 12.93 -2.21 21.90
N ARG A 648 13.42 -3.40 21.60
CA ARG A 648 14.85 -3.78 21.55
C ARG A 648 15.45 -3.73 20.14
N GLY A 649 14.64 -3.39 19.12
CA GLY A 649 15.10 -3.34 17.72
C GLY A 649 15.10 -4.70 17.02
N GLU A 650 14.30 -5.65 17.45
CA GLU A 650 14.22 -7.01 16.92
C GLU A 650 12.90 -7.20 16.15
N LEU A 651 12.95 -7.94 15.04
CA LEU A 651 11.82 -8.27 14.20
C LEU A 651 10.90 -9.27 14.89
N ILE A 652 9.63 -8.90 15.11
CA ILE A 652 8.63 -9.76 15.73
C ILE A 652 7.49 -10.17 14.79
N GLY A 653 7.38 -9.53 13.63
CA GLY A 653 6.38 -9.82 12.60
C GLY A 653 6.55 -8.94 11.37
N ILE A 654 5.73 -9.21 10.36
CA ILE A 654 5.71 -8.48 9.08
C ILE A 654 4.31 -7.91 8.89
N ALA A 655 4.18 -6.60 8.76
CA ALA A 655 2.89 -5.96 8.50
C ALA A 655 2.39 -6.28 7.08
N PHE A 656 1.10 -6.58 6.93
CA PHE A 656 0.57 -6.91 5.61
C PHE A 656 -0.82 -6.32 5.32
N ASP A 657 -1.61 -5.95 6.35
CA ASP A 657 -2.98 -5.46 6.17
C ASP A 657 -3.43 -4.59 7.36
N GLY A 658 -4.55 -3.89 7.22
CA GLY A 658 -5.32 -3.29 8.29
C GLY A 658 -6.63 -4.04 8.54
N ASN A 659 -7.26 -3.87 9.70
CA ASN A 659 -8.58 -4.41 9.95
C ASN A 659 -9.66 -3.59 9.23
N TRP A 660 -10.90 -4.12 9.17
CA TRP A 660 -12.02 -3.44 8.50
C TRP A 660 -12.29 -2.04 9.07
N GLU A 661 -12.16 -1.88 10.36
CA GLU A 661 -12.37 -0.63 11.08
C GLU A 661 -11.26 0.40 10.83
N ALA A 662 -10.13 -0.01 10.24
CA ALA A 662 -9.03 0.87 9.83
C ALA A 662 -9.25 1.58 8.48
N MET A 663 -10.36 1.33 7.79
CA MET A 663 -10.59 1.84 6.44
C MET A 663 -10.58 3.37 6.33
N SER A 664 -10.97 4.10 7.39
CA SER A 664 -10.85 5.57 7.41
C SER A 664 -9.41 6.07 7.57
N GLY A 665 -8.46 5.18 7.85
CA GLY A 665 -7.11 5.52 8.26
C GLY A 665 -6.30 6.40 7.30
N ASP A 666 -6.62 6.42 6.02
CA ASP A 666 -5.98 7.36 5.09
C ASP A 666 -6.41 8.82 5.33
N ILE A 667 -7.56 9.06 5.97
CA ILE A 667 -8.15 10.38 6.22
C ILE A 667 -8.19 10.70 7.70
N GLU A 668 -8.53 9.73 8.55
CA GLU A 668 -8.61 9.89 10.00
C GLU A 668 -8.25 8.59 10.70
N PHE A 669 -7.29 8.66 11.62
CA PHE A 669 -6.87 7.52 12.45
C PHE A 669 -7.83 7.37 13.64
N GLU A 670 -8.39 6.18 13.82
CA GLU A 670 -9.25 5.85 14.97
C GLU A 670 -8.50 4.93 15.95
N PRO A 671 -7.93 5.46 17.03
CA PRO A 671 -7.01 4.73 17.89
C PRO A 671 -7.64 3.54 18.61
N ASN A 672 -8.96 3.57 18.84
CA ASN A 672 -9.66 2.50 19.55
C ASN A 672 -9.98 1.30 18.64
N LEU A 673 -10.17 1.54 17.35
CA LEU A 673 -10.64 0.54 16.39
C LEU A 673 -9.58 0.13 15.37
N GLN A 674 -8.74 1.07 14.93
CA GLN A 674 -7.75 0.81 13.88
C GLN A 674 -6.62 -0.09 14.38
N ARG A 675 -6.37 -1.18 13.65
CA ARG A 675 -5.29 -2.13 13.95
C ARG A 675 -4.54 -2.52 12.68
N THR A 676 -3.23 -2.55 12.80
CA THR A 676 -2.35 -3.22 11.84
C THR A 676 -2.41 -4.71 12.07
N ILE A 677 -2.56 -5.49 11.00
CA ILE A 677 -2.50 -6.94 11.01
C ILE A 677 -1.11 -7.36 10.52
N SER A 678 -0.43 -8.17 11.33
CA SER A 678 0.92 -8.64 11.05
C SER A 678 1.01 -10.15 11.13
N VAL A 679 1.76 -10.77 10.20
CA VAL A 679 2.12 -12.19 10.34
C VAL A 679 3.17 -12.33 11.44
N ASP A 680 2.97 -13.28 12.36
CA ASP A 680 3.93 -13.55 13.43
C ASP A 680 5.21 -14.17 12.87
N ILE A 681 6.37 -13.68 13.31
CA ILE A 681 7.66 -14.18 12.84
C ILE A 681 7.86 -15.67 13.16
N ARG A 682 7.22 -16.19 14.23
CA ARG A 682 7.21 -17.61 14.56
C ARG A 682 6.55 -18.45 13.47
N TYR A 683 5.44 -17.96 12.87
CA TYR A 683 4.78 -18.66 11.78
C TYR A 683 5.63 -18.66 10.51
N VAL A 684 6.26 -17.53 10.19
CA VAL A 684 7.20 -17.42 9.07
C VAL A 684 8.32 -18.43 9.20
N LEU A 685 8.99 -18.47 10.36
CA LEU A 685 10.09 -19.40 10.63
C LEU A 685 9.65 -20.85 10.67
N PHE A 686 8.47 -21.15 11.23
CA PHE A 686 7.88 -22.50 11.20
C PHE A 686 7.66 -22.99 9.75
N ILE A 687 7.17 -22.13 8.87
CA ILE A 687 6.99 -22.51 7.45
C ILE A 687 8.34 -22.76 6.79
N ILE A 688 9.37 -21.97 7.06
CA ILE A 688 10.72 -22.16 6.50
C ILE A 688 11.35 -23.46 7.04
N ASP A 689 11.31 -23.68 8.35
CA ASP A 689 11.97 -24.81 9.03
C ASP A 689 11.18 -26.12 8.87
N LYS A 690 9.96 -26.17 9.41
CA LYS A 690 9.18 -27.42 9.52
C LYS A 690 8.41 -27.77 8.25
N PHE A 691 7.79 -26.79 7.63
CA PHE A 691 7.03 -27.05 6.42
C PHE A 691 7.94 -27.20 5.20
N ALA A 692 8.86 -26.28 4.94
CA ALA A 692 9.76 -26.35 3.80
C ALA A 692 10.99 -27.25 4.05
N GLY A 693 11.48 -27.33 5.27
CA GLY A 693 12.74 -28.04 5.60
C GLY A 693 13.97 -27.27 5.11
N ALA A 694 13.88 -25.96 4.91
CA ALA A 694 14.93 -25.11 4.37
C ALA A 694 15.94 -24.70 5.47
N GLN A 695 16.67 -25.67 6.01
CA GLN A 695 17.61 -25.49 7.11
C GLN A 695 18.75 -24.51 6.77
N ASN A 696 19.20 -24.48 5.52
CA ASN A 696 20.20 -23.52 5.03
C ASN A 696 19.79 -22.07 5.25
N ILE A 697 18.49 -21.75 5.14
CA ILE A 697 17.95 -20.43 5.41
C ILE A 697 17.94 -20.17 6.92
N ILE A 698 17.45 -21.13 7.71
CA ILE A 698 17.42 -21.01 9.18
C ILE A 698 18.82 -20.81 9.77
N ASP A 699 19.82 -21.53 9.25
CA ASP A 699 21.22 -21.43 9.70
C ASP A 699 21.87 -20.06 9.40
N GLU A 700 21.33 -19.34 8.41
CA GLU A 700 21.80 -17.99 8.07
C GLU A 700 21.20 -16.92 9.00
N LEU A 701 20.02 -17.15 9.57
CA LEU A 701 19.29 -16.17 10.37
C LEU A 701 19.84 -16.05 11.79
N THR A 702 19.76 -14.85 12.36
CA THR A 702 20.01 -14.63 13.77
C THR A 702 18.70 -14.63 14.53
N ILE A 703 18.35 -15.76 15.13
CA ILE A 703 17.11 -15.94 15.87
C ILE A 703 17.39 -15.79 17.38
N VAL A 704 16.58 -14.98 18.05
CA VAL A 704 16.59 -14.77 19.50
C VAL A 704 15.26 -15.20 20.09
N ASP A 705 15.30 -15.71 21.32
CA ASP A 705 14.12 -16.18 22.06
C ASP A 705 14.10 -15.48 23.43
N VAL A 706 13.56 -14.27 23.45
CA VAL A 706 13.50 -13.43 24.65
C VAL A 706 12.18 -12.66 24.61
N PRO A 707 11.36 -12.66 25.68
CA PRO A 707 10.12 -11.91 25.71
C PRO A 707 10.31 -10.46 25.29
N SER A 708 9.39 -9.94 24.50
CA SER A 708 9.49 -8.60 23.87
C SER A 708 9.63 -7.47 24.90
N SER A 709 9.03 -7.61 26.08
CA SER A 709 9.11 -6.65 27.18
C SER A 709 10.41 -6.72 28.01
N THR A 710 11.30 -7.71 27.75
CA THR A 710 12.53 -7.86 28.55
C THR A 710 13.48 -6.67 28.35
N PRO A 711 13.96 -6.02 29.42
CA PRO A 711 14.92 -4.94 29.29
C PRO A 711 16.24 -5.37 28.61
N LEU A 712 16.82 -4.49 27.80
CA LEU A 712 18.17 -4.66 27.30
C LEU A 712 19.15 -4.69 28.47
N ASP A 713 20.06 -5.68 28.51
CA ASP A 713 21.17 -5.66 29.46
C ASP A 713 22.18 -4.58 29.05
N PRO A 714 22.38 -3.51 29.86
CA PRO A 714 23.34 -2.44 29.55
C PRO A 714 24.79 -2.95 29.46
N LYS A 715 25.06 -4.16 29.95
CA LYS A 715 26.40 -4.78 29.97
C LYS A 715 26.61 -5.80 28.85
N ALA A 716 25.60 -6.17 28.09
CA ALA A 716 25.73 -7.05 26.94
C ALA A 716 26.42 -6.34 25.77
N LYS A 717 27.73 -6.06 25.91
CA LYS A 717 28.57 -5.67 24.77
C LYS A 717 28.53 -6.80 23.75
N VAL A 718 28.24 -6.44 22.50
CA VAL A 718 28.33 -7.34 21.34
C VAL A 718 29.67 -8.05 21.37
N VAL A 719 29.65 -9.33 21.71
CA VAL A 719 30.83 -10.22 21.56
C VAL A 719 30.89 -10.54 20.05
N THR A 720 31.55 -9.68 19.31
CA THR A 720 32.07 -10.04 18.00
C THR A 720 33.07 -11.17 18.24
N LYS A 721 32.73 -12.39 17.81
CA LYS A 721 33.69 -13.48 17.77
C LYS A 721 34.81 -13.14 16.79
N GLU A 722 35.88 -12.51 17.28
CA GLU A 722 37.16 -12.48 16.58
C GLU A 722 37.62 -13.93 16.40
N LYS A 723 37.62 -14.42 15.16
CA LYS A 723 38.31 -15.61 14.78
C LYS A 723 39.80 -15.40 15.02
N LYS A 724 40.31 -15.83 16.16
CA LYS A 724 41.77 -15.99 16.37
C LYS A 724 42.27 -16.95 15.29
N GLY A 725 42.85 -16.42 14.24
CA GLY A 725 43.66 -17.17 13.29
C GLY A 725 44.83 -17.84 14.02
N LYS A 726 44.81 -19.16 14.12
CA LYS A 726 46.02 -19.91 14.46
C LYS A 726 46.97 -19.83 13.26
N ARG A 727 48.05 -19.05 13.41
CA ARG A 727 49.28 -19.27 12.65
C ARG A 727 49.89 -20.60 13.08
N LYS A 728 50.04 -21.49 12.13
CA LYS A 728 51.21 -22.42 12.04
C LYS A 728 51.51 -22.62 10.55
#